data_88ad83ec3aa1d4833f9864f720f97873
#
_entry.id   88ad83ec3aa1d4833f9864f720f97873
#
_cell.length_a   1.000
_cell.length_b   1.000
_cell.length_c   1.000
_cell.angle_alpha   90.00
_cell.angle_beta   90.00
_cell.angle_gamma   90.00
#
_symmetry.space_group_name_H-M   'P 1'
#
loop_
_entity.id
_entity.type
_entity.pdbx_description
1 polymer ?
#
loop_
_entity_poly.entity_id
_entity_poly.type
_entity_poly.pdbx_seq_one_letter_code
_entity_poly.pdbx_strand_id
1 'polypeptide(L)'
;MIFLKSRHKKDSQSEKFSIFAHYYTKLEYRMNKITISFVAALGLLSLTNNSIEAQTRSMDNVRQIAREKLLCDEAVLATENKAFSIFNSKNDKGFVIVSTDEKLPSILGYSDTGIFDPDNIPPAMKFWMSYTEQACNAVIDGTAPAFEPYVATRANQDIAPLLGDINWGQDAPYNLKTPTFSGGNYVTGCVATAFSMILKYYQYPDQGVGQINYTSKSNNINVSYDFGNTRFDYAKMLDTYSYPDFGKPTGEKVNKDLSPDLVCVSLVPSGSYKGILVYADTLLCKKSGSFTGSVRFALYSNDDEFIDVVGSEVTLKELPSNNYYKAYPFSATMPGRIEDGTYKLYLVSKAEGSDEWALVKRYNPQTRMILSPKPVEITKKGNKVFIGNYSGSVQYDKESALAVAELMAACGAATEMDYKAGASGTSSFYVHLRAYEHFKFDHDAHIVRSKYANSKELSALIVEQLETGHPVFIGGTETSKKEGHAFIADGVRYNAYGTPLFHINWGWDGMSNGYFLITNFSPGSAGTGASDSSNFSGELELICGLKPEDGINEGPVISYASTESSKEDVTVGDQITVTVNNFINVSAYTINGALWAFLADDEGNKWAIGQIEAFSDIQPMILKSYSYTRKASMTIPASVPSGKYHLIARICQDTDPKVFGKAFSLANATINVSNPTGISQITDDGNEADDNGEAYDLNGRKVNAAHEGVVVKKNKITINK
;
A
#
# COMPACT_ATOMS: atom_id res chain seq x y z
N MET A 1 2.46 -4.25 11.94
CA MET A 1 3.80 -3.87 12.42
C MET A 1 3.63 -3.17 13.76
N ILE A 2 3.99 -3.78 14.87
CA ILE A 2 3.91 -3.13 16.19
C ILE A 2 5.27 -2.50 16.44
N PHE A 3 5.32 -1.17 16.40
CA PHE A 3 6.49 -0.42 16.87
C PHE A 3 6.39 -0.29 18.39
N LEU A 4 7.25 -1.00 19.11
CA LEU A 4 7.52 -0.72 20.51
C LEU A 4 8.57 0.38 20.57
N LYS A 5 8.16 1.63 20.72
CA LYS A 5 9.07 2.72 21.13
C LYS A 5 9.36 2.56 22.61
N SER A 6 10.51 2.01 22.96
CA SER A 6 11.06 2.23 24.28
C SER A 6 11.55 3.69 24.35
N ARG A 7 11.02 4.47 25.29
CA ARG A 7 11.59 5.76 25.65
C ARG A 7 12.88 5.51 26.44
N HIS A 8 13.99 5.31 25.76
CA HIS A 8 15.29 5.75 26.27
C HIS A 8 16.28 5.93 25.11
N LYS A 9 16.76 7.15 25.03
CA LYS A 9 17.87 7.73 24.27
C LYS A 9 18.73 6.80 23.43
N LYS A 10 18.84 7.20 22.15
CA LYS A 10 19.88 6.95 21.15
C LYS A 10 19.93 5.56 20.55
N ASP A 11 19.48 5.44 19.35
CA ASP A 11 20.17 5.24 18.08
C ASP A 11 19.14 4.88 17.00
N SER A 12 19.23 5.57 15.90
CA SER A 12 18.38 5.44 14.73
C SER A 12 18.73 4.16 13.96
N GLN A 13 18.20 3.03 14.38
CA GLN A 13 18.01 1.86 13.51
C GLN A 13 16.67 1.23 13.86
N SER A 14 15.81 1.12 12.85
CA SER A 14 14.46 0.60 12.96
C SER A 14 14.46 -0.83 13.48
N GLU A 15 13.96 -1.06 14.68
CA GLU A 15 13.73 -2.39 15.23
C GLU A 15 12.64 -3.10 14.39
N LYS A 16 13.01 -4.19 13.75
CA LYS A 16 12.09 -5.04 12.98
C LYS A 16 11.61 -6.17 13.88
N PHE A 17 10.40 -6.05 14.40
CA PHE A 17 9.72 -7.19 15.01
C PHE A 17 9.01 -8.04 13.96
N SER A 18 9.08 -9.36 14.12
CA SER A 18 8.41 -10.31 13.25
C SER A 18 6.89 -10.27 13.42
N ILE A 19 6.19 -10.40 12.34
CA ILE A 19 4.82 -10.01 12.00
C ILE A 19 3.71 -10.86 12.64
N PHE A 20 4.02 -11.83 13.50
CA PHE A 20 3.01 -12.76 14.04
C PHE A 20 1.89 -12.08 14.86
N ALA A 21 2.18 -10.95 15.48
CA ALA A 21 1.22 -10.26 16.35
C ALA A 21 -0.04 -9.72 15.66
N HIS A 22 0.03 -9.49 14.35
CA HIS A 22 -1.04 -8.74 13.67
C HIS A 22 -2.16 -9.60 13.09
N TYR A 23 -1.90 -10.87 12.86
CA TYR A 23 -2.94 -11.78 12.34
C TYR A 23 -4.09 -12.00 13.34
N TYR A 24 -3.86 -11.67 14.58
CA TYR A 24 -4.72 -12.08 15.68
C TYR A 24 -5.56 -10.97 16.32
N THR A 25 -5.22 -9.73 16.26
CA THR A 25 -6.01 -8.66 16.91
C THR A 25 -7.44 -8.47 16.37
N LYS A 26 -7.72 -8.93 15.15
CA LYS A 26 -9.08 -8.96 14.58
C LYS A 26 -9.89 -10.21 14.92
N LEU A 27 -9.24 -11.27 15.43
CA LEU A 27 -9.95 -12.51 15.80
C LEU A 27 -10.79 -12.35 17.07
N GLU A 28 -10.36 -11.56 18.04
CA GLU A 28 -11.07 -11.43 19.33
C GLU A 28 -12.49 -10.86 19.20
N TYR A 29 -12.71 -9.89 18.32
CA TYR A 29 -14.05 -9.32 18.10
C TYR A 29 -14.97 -10.24 17.29
N ARG A 30 -14.42 -11.15 16.49
CA ARG A 30 -15.18 -12.15 15.73
C ARG A 30 -15.30 -13.51 16.42
N MET A 31 -14.35 -13.90 17.25
CA MET A 31 -14.38 -15.21 17.94
C MET A 31 -15.55 -15.38 18.92
N ASN A 32 -16.03 -14.31 19.57
CA ASN A 32 -17.22 -14.39 20.42
C ASN A 32 -18.53 -14.64 19.65
N LYS A 33 -18.53 -14.58 18.32
CA LYS A 33 -19.70 -14.96 17.49
C LYS A 33 -19.43 -16.14 16.55
N ILE A 34 -18.18 -16.49 16.27
CA ILE A 34 -17.82 -17.56 15.32
C ILE A 34 -17.53 -18.89 16.03
N THR A 35 -17.15 -18.87 17.32
CA THR A 35 -16.85 -20.08 18.08
C THR A 35 -18.07 -21.02 18.20
N ILE A 36 -19.29 -20.53 18.03
CA ILE A 36 -20.51 -21.35 18.07
C ILE A 36 -20.88 -21.95 16.72
N SER A 37 -20.44 -21.37 15.61
CA SER A 37 -20.78 -21.84 14.24
C SER A 37 -19.73 -22.76 13.62
N PHE A 38 -18.44 -22.66 14.01
CA PHE A 38 -17.38 -23.50 13.47
C PHE A 38 -17.26 -24.88 14.11
N VAL A 39 -17.74 -25.05 15.35
CA VAL A 39 -17.77 -26.36 16.04
C VAL A 39 -18.82 -27.29 15.42
N ALA A 40 -19.81 -26.75 14.73
CA ALA A 40 -20.88 -27.57 14.11
C ALA A 40 -20.56 -28.06 12.69
N ALA A 41 -19.59 -27.44 11.98
CA ALA A 41 -19.22 -27.81 10.62
C ALA A 41 -18.04 -28.78 10.52
N LEU A 42 -17.28 -29.00 11.60
CA LEU A 42 -16.10 -29.89 11.64
C LEU A 42 -16.41 -31.27 12.21
N GLY A 43 -17.68 -31.59 12.44
CA GLY A 43 -18.09 -32.86 13.04
C GLY A 43 -18.27 -34.05 12.09
N LEU A 44 -17.99 -33.93 10.79
CA LEU A 44 -18.32 -34.97 9.81
C LEU A 44 -17.19 -35.41 8.86
N LEU A 45 -15.93 -35.13 9.20
CA LEU A 45 -14.75 -35.65 8.46
C LEU A 45 -13.69 -36.18 9.43
N SER A 46 -14.03 -37.23 10.15
CA SER A 46 -13.05 -38.01 10.91
C SER A 46 -13.31 -39.49 10.71
N LEU A 47 -12.55 -40.12 9.85
CA LEU A 47 -12.16 -41.51 9.92
C LEU A 47 -10.95 -41.79 8.99
N THR A 48 -9.80 -41.29 9.37
CA THR A 48 -8.52 -42.00 9.24
C THR A 48 -7.62 -41.56 10.37
N ASN A 49 -7.51 -42.40 11.39
CA ASN A 49 -6.58 -42.25 12.47
C ASN A 49 -5.16 -42.41 11.95
N ASN A 50 -4.46 -41.28 11.77
CA ASN A 50 -3.03 -41.20 12.01
C ASN A 50 -2.83 -40.15 13.09
N SER A 51 -2.66 -40.63 14.33
CA SER A 51 -2.18 -39.80 15.43
C SER A 51 -0.76 -39.35 15.11
N ILE A 52 -0.62 -38.12 14.58
CA ILE A 52 0.65 -37.41 14.60
C ILE A 52 0.86 -37.06 16.08
N GLU A 53 1.73 -37.80 16.77
CA GLU A 53 2.18 -37.45 18.11
C GLU A 53 2.76 -36.03 18.05
N ALA A 54 2.35 -35.19 19.01
CA ALA A 54 2.89 -33.85 19.18
C ALA A 54 4.38 -33.96 19.44
N GLN A 55 5.19 -33.52 18.48
CA GLN A 55 6.65 -33.52 18.59
C GLN A 55 7.08 -32.19 19.22
N THR A 56 7.29 -32.21 20.53
CA THR A 56 7.87 -31.10 21.26
C THR A 56 9.35 -30.95 20.85
N ARG A 57 9.80 -29.76 20.46
CA ARG A 57 11.23 -29.50 20.21
C ARG A 57 12.01 -29.71 21.50
N SER A 58 13.13 -30.44 21.42
CA SER A 58 14.05 -30.54 22.55
C SER A 58 14.62 -29.17 22.90
N MET A 59 14.90 -28.92 24.18
CA MET A 59 15.50 -27.65 24.61
C MET A 59 16.88 -27.40 23.94
N ASP A 60 17.63 -28.45 23.57
CA ASP A 60 18.86 -28.30 22.82
C ASP A 60 18.61 -27.78 21.39
N ASN A 61 17.53 -28.27 20.73
CA ASN A 61 17.11 -27.78 19.42
C ASN A 61 16.63 -26.31 19.51
N VAL A 62 15.83 -25.98 20.53
CA VAL A 62 15.34 -24.61 20.78
C VAL A 62 16.53 -23.65 21.00
N ARG A 63 17.54 -24.05 21.77
CA ARG A 63 18.78 -23.27 21.97
C ARG A 63 19.61 -23.14 20.71
N GLN A 64 19.69 -24.19 19.91
CA GLN A 64 20.41 -24.14 18.63
C GLN A 64 19.75 -23.12 17.68
N ILE A 65 18.42 -23.15 17.52
CA ILE A 65 17.66 -22.17 16.73
C ILE A 65 17.93 -20.74 17.24
N ALA A 66 17.97 -20.57 18.57
CA ALA A 66 18.23 -19.25 19.17
C ALA A 66 19.64 -18.73 18.81
N ARG A 67 20.67 -19.59 18.90
CA ARG A 67 22.05 -19.21 18.56
C ARG A 67 22.22 -18.86 17.09
N GLU A 68 21.64 -19.68 16.22
CA GLU A 68 21.64 -19.44 14.77
C GLU A 68 21.00 -18.11 14.41
N LYS A 69 19.84 -17.80 15.02
CA LYS A 69 19.14 -16.54 14.76
C LYS A 69 19.87 -15.32 15.32
N LEU A 70 20.46 -15.43 16.50
CA LEU A 70 21.19 -14.32 17.15
C LEU A 70 22.63 -14.20 16.67
N LEU A 71 23.10 -15.10 15.79
CA LEU A 71 24.47 -15.16 15.29
C LEU A 71 25.48 -15.10 16.44
N CYS A 72 25.27 -15.89 17.51
CA CYS A 72 26.10 -15.90 18.71
C CYS A 72 26.41 -17.33 19.19
N ASP A 73 27.56 -17.49 19.85
CA ASP A 73 27.99 -18.78 20.39
C ASP A 73 27.18 -19.22 21.61
N GLU A 74 26.57 -18.25 22.32
CA GLU A 74 25.78 -18.50 23.52
C GLU A 74 24.54 -17.64 23.56
N ALA A 75 23.38 -18.29 23.63
CA ALA A 75 22.06 -17.67 23.82
C ALA A 75 21.59 -17.94 25.26
N VAL A 76 21.30 -16.89 26.01
CA VAL A 76 20.92 -16.93 27.43
C VAL A 76 19.41 -16.98 27.55
N LEU A 77 18.84 -18.00 28.17
CA LEU A 77 17.39 -18.10 28.42
C LEU A 77 16.94 -16.99 29.35
N ALA A 78 16.02 -16.16 28.89
CA ALA A 78 15.43 -15.07 29.65
C ALA A 78 14.11 -15.50 30.33
N THR A 79 13.24 -16.22 29.62
CA THR A 79 12.00 -16.77 30.13
C THR A 79 11.48 -17.88 29.22
N GLU A 80 10.60 -18.73 29.74
CA GLU A 80 9.93 -19.78 28.96
C GLU A 80 8.52 -20.05 29.45
N ASN A 81 7.68 -20.58 28.56
CA ASN A 81 6.36 -21.13 28.87
C ASN A 81 6.10 -22.37 27.99
N LYS A 82 4.87 -22.91 28.02
CA LYS A 82 4.49 -24.09 27.22
C LYS A 82 4.67 -23.86 25.71
N ALA A 83 4.46 -22.66 25.23
CA ALA A 83 4.39 -22.33 23.79
C ALA A 83 5.76 -21.88 23.21
N PHE A 84 6.58 -21.19 23.99
CA PHE A 84 7.84 -20.64 23.52
C PHE A 84 8.86 -20.36 24.63
N SER A 85 10.13 -20.26 24.23
CA SER A 85 11.25 -19.80 25.05
C SER A 85 11.87 -18.53 24.47
N ILE A 86 12.25 -17.58 25.30
CA ILE A 86 12.90 -16.33 24.89
C ILE A 86 14.36 -16.35 25.32
N PHE A 87 15.25 -16.08 24.37
CA PHE A 87 16.69 -16.03 24.59
C PHE A 87 17.25 -14.67 24.24
N ASN A 88 18.12 -14.16 25.08
CA ASN A 88 18.96 -13.01 24.83
C ASN A 88 20.31 -13.42 24.23
N SER A 89 20.89 -12.58 23.37
CA SER A 89 22.28 -12.69 22.99
C SER A 89 23.16 -12.38 24.19
N LYS A 90 24.20 -13.14 24.42
CA LYS A 90 25.18 -12.90 25.51
C LYS A 90 25.82 -11.51 25.47
N ASN A 91 25.84 -10.87 24.31
CA ASN A 91 26.48 -9.56 24.11
C ASN A 91 25.45 -8.42 24.08
N ASP A 92 24.26 -8.62 24.62
CA ASP A 92 23.14 -7.66 24.63
C ASP A 92 22.72 -7.13 23.25
N LYS A 93 23.01 -7.91 22.19
CA LYS A 93 22.74 -7.56 20.81
C LYS A 93 21.48 -8.20 20.24
N GLY A 94 20.40 -8.16 21.01
CA GLY A 94 19.11 -8.67 20.56
C GLY A 94 18.61 -9.87 21.35
N PHE A 95 17.39 -10.26 21.04
CA PHE A 95 16.73 -11.43 21.61
C PHE A 95 15.89 -12.16 20.55
N VAL A 96 15.55 -13.44 20.82
CA VAL A 96 14.71 -14.25 19.96
C VAL A 96 13.70 -15.04 20.77
N ILE A 97 12.50 -15.19 20.21
CA ILE A 97 11.38 -15.98 20.75
C ILE A 97 11.25 -17.23 19.87
N VAL A 98 11.58 -18.39 20.44
CA VAL A 98 11.59 -19.68 19.75
C VAL A 98 10.44 -20.54 20.24
N SER A 99 9.65 -21.13 19.35
CA SER A 99 8.55 -22.02 19.71
C SER A 99 9.05 -23.37 20.23
N THR A 100 8.26 -23.97 21.10
CA THR A 100 8.58 -25.28 21.73
C THR A 100 7.99 -26.49 21.01
N ASP A 101 7.20 -26.30 19.95
CA ASP A 101 6.51 -27.37 19.24
C ASP A 101 6.75 -27.28 17.72
N GLU A 102 6.90 -28.43 17.07
CA GLU A 102 7.19 -28.50 15.62
C GLU A 102 6.00 -28.13 14.74
N LYS A 103 4.78 -28.15 15.27
CA LYS A 103 3.60 -27.65 14.59
C LYS A 103 3.58 -26.13 14.44
N LEU A 104 4.51 -25.44 15.12
CA LEU A 104 4.64 -23.98 15.09
C LEU A 104 5.89 -23.56 14.33
N PRO A 105 5.90 -22.33 13.77
CA PRO A 105 7.12 -21.73 13.25
C PRO A 105 8.21 -21.76 14.32
N SER A 106 9.45 -22.11 13.95
CA SER A 106 10.56 -22.17 14.88
C SER A 106 10.84 -20.83 15.56
N ILE A 107 10.71 -19.71 14.84
CA ILE A 107 10.92 -18.35 15.37
C ILE A 107 9.58 -17.60 15.32
N LEU A 108 9.09 -17.18 16.49
CA LEU A 108 7.88 -16.39 16.64
C LEU A 108 8.12 -14.88 16.61
N GLY A 109 9.33 -14.46 17.01
CA GLY A 109 9.72 -13.06 17.00
C GLY A 109 11.20 -12.89 17.39
N TYR A 110 11.78 -11.73 17.05
CA TYR A 110 13.16 -11.40 17.44
C TYR A 110 13.39 -9.89 17.38
N SER A 111 14.46 -9.45 18.03
CA SER A 111 15.03 -8.12 17.89
C SER A 111 16.53 -8.26 17.64
N ASP A 112 17.07 -7.44 16.74
CA ASP A 112 18.51 -7.40 16.45
C ASP A 112 19.27 -6.46 17.40
N THR A 113 18.55 -5.77 18.32
CA THR A 113 19.10 -4.82 19.29
C THR A 113 18.41 -4.96 20.65
N GLY A 114 19.09 -4.52 21.71
CA GLY A 114 18.56 -4.55 23.08
C GLY A 114 18.51 -5.95 23.69
N ILE A 115 17.85 -6.06 24.84
CA ILE A 115 17.63 -7.32 25.56
C ILE A 115 16.15 -7.46 25.92
N PHE A 116 15.69 -8.68 26.09
CA PHE A 116 14.40 -8.96 26.72
C PHE A 116 14.60 -9.03 28.24
N ASP A 117 13.95 -8.12 28.96
CA ASP A 117 13.94 -8.06 30.41
C ASP A 117 12.59 -8.55 30.92
N PRO A 118 12.50 -9.75 31.54
CA PRO A 118 11.22 -10.30 32.03
C PRO A 118 10.59 -9.47 33.15
N ASP A 119 11.37 -8.69 33.89
CA ASP A 119 10.89 -7.86 35.00
C ASP A 119 10.35 -6.49 34.48
N ASN A 120 10.75 -6.08 33.28
CA ASN A 120 10.40 -4.79 32.72
C ASN A 120 9.83 -4.87 31.29
N ILE A 121 8.83 -5.75 31.10
CA ILE A 121 8.20 -5.94 29.79
C ILE A 121 7.24 -4.78 29.47
N PRO A 122 7.38 -4.10 28.33
CA PRO A 122 6.45 -3.06 27.90
C PRO A 122 5.01 -3.57 27.79
N PRO A 123 3.97 -2.78 28.15
CA PRO A 123 2.57 -3.22 28.14
C PRO A 123 2.13 -3.83 26.79
N ALA A 124 2.54 -3.24 25.68
CA ALA A 124 2.21 -3.76 24.34
C ALA A 124 2.85 -5.14 24.07
N MET A 125 4.06 -5.37 24.58
CA MET A 125 4.73 -6.67 24.46
C MET A 125 4.09 -7.72 25.37
N LYS A 126 3.67 -7.35 26.60
CA LYS A 126 2.90 -8.25 27.47
C LYS A 126 1.60 -8.72 26.79
N PHE A 127 0.87 -7.80 26.20
CA PHE A 127 -0.34 -8.11 25.45
C PHE A 127 -0.03 -9.07 24.28
N TRP A 128 0.99 -8.75 23.46
CA TRP A 128 1.39 -9.59 22.33
C TRP A 128 1.81 -11.00 22.80
N MET A 129 2.60 -11.10 23.85
CA MET A 129 3.06 -12.39 24.39
C MET A 129 1.89 -13.25 24.87
N SER A 130 0.99 -12.68 25.68
CA SER A 130 -0.20 -13.41 26.17
C SER A 130 -1.06 -13.93 25.03
N TYR A 131 -1.22 -13.12 24.01
CA TYR A 131 -2.03 -13.46 22.86
C TYR A 131 -1.36 -14.53 21.96
N THR A 132 -0.05 -14.38 21.69
CA THR A 132 0.75 -15.37 20.96
C THR A 132 0.78 -16.71 21.69
N GLU A 133 0.89 -16.70 23.01
CA GLU A 133 0.85 -17.90 23.84
C GLU A 133 -0.50 -18.63 23.69
N GLN A 134 -1.63 -17.94 23.74
CA GLN A 134 -2.95 -18.53 23.54
C GLN A 134 -3.09 -19.16 22.16
N ALA A 135 -2.66 -18.46 21.11
CA ALA A 135 -2.71 -18.94 19.74
C ALA A 135 -1.82 -20.18 19.52
N CYS A 136 -0.59 -20.15 20.03
CA CYS A 136 0.32 -21.30 19.97
C CYS A 136 -0.23 -22.51 20.73
N ASN A 137 -0.77 -22.30 21.92
CA ASN A 137 -1.39 -23.37 22.70
C ASN A 137 -2.58 -24.01 21.97
N ALA A 138 -3.40 -23.23 21.26
CA ALA A 138 -4.50 -23.77 20.45
C ALA A 138 -3.99 -24.71 19.33
N VAL A 139 -2.85 -24.41 18.70
CA VAL A 139 -2.21 -25.30 17.72
C VAL A 139 -1.61 -26.54 18.38
N ILE A 140 -0.87 -26.35 19.50
CA ILE A 140 -0.28 -27.46 20.28
C ILE A 140 -1.35 -28.44 20.73
N ASP A 141 -2.46 -27.92 21.25
CA ASP A 141 -3.57 -28.70 21.79
C ASP A 141 -4.50 -29.28 20.69
N GLY A 142 -4.23 -28.97 19.41
CA GLY A 142 -5.00 -29.47 18.27
C GLY A 142 -6.37 -28.82 18.09
N THR A 143 -6.64 -27.70 18.78
CA THR A 143 -7.89 -26.92 18.64
C THR A 143 -7.81 -25.90 17.49
N ALA A 144 -6.61 -25.66 16.95
CA ALA A 144 -6.35 -24.94 15.72
C ALA A 144 -5.46 -25.78 14.79
N PRO A 145 -5.52 -25.61 13.45
CA PRO A 145 -4.69 -26.34 12.50
C PRO A 145 -3.19 -26.06 12.74
N ALA A 146 -2.35 -27.07 12.48
CA ALA A 146 -0.91 -26.92 12.51
C ALA A 146 -0.48 -25.86 11.49
N PHE A 147 0.65 -25.19 11.79
CA PHE A 147 1.25 -24.25 10.88
C PHE A 147 1.98 -25.03 9.76
N GLU A 148 1.57 -24.81 8.50
CA GLU A 148 2.29 -25.33 7.36
C GLU A 148 3.37 -24.32 6.93
N PRO A 149 4.66 -24.74 6.84
CA PRO A 149 5.69 -23.86 6.34
C PRO A 149 5.40 -23.47 4.90
N TYR A 150 5.44 -22.17 4.65
CA TYR A 150 5.33 -21.67 3.29
C TYR A 150 6.58 -22.06 2.49
N VAL A 151 6.37 -22.77 1.41
CA VAL A 151 7.41 -23.03 0.42
C VAL A 151 7.30 -21.95 -0.65
N ALA A 152 8.29 -21.08 -0.75
CA ALA A 152 8.37 -20.07 -1.79
C ALA A 152 8.32 -20.75 -3.16
N THR A 153 7.22 -20.59 -3.87
CA THR A 153 7.12 -21.01 -5.28
C THR A 153 7.67 -19.86 -6.15
N ARG A 154 8.00 -20.15 -7.42
CA ARG A 154 8.41 -19.11 -8.40
C ARG A 154 7.40 -17.97 -8.56
N ALA A 155 6.16 -18.18 -8.14
CA ALA A 155 5.06 -17.21 -8.20
C ALA A 155 5.15 -16.10 -7.14
N ASN A 156 6.07 -16.16 -6.17
CA ASN A 156 6.13 -15.20 -5.05
C ASN A 156 7.50 -14.52 -5.03
N GLN A 157 7.78 -13.75 -6.05
CA GLN A 157 8.97 -12.91 -6.10
C GLN A 157 8.65 -11.52 -5.54
N ASP A 158 9.58 -10.97 -4.78
CA ASP A 158 9.50 -9.57 -4.35
C ASP A 158 9.50 -8.66 -5.57
N ILE A 159 8.62 -7.67 -5.57
CA ILE A 159 8.56 -6.61 -6.57
C ILE A 159 8.91 -5.30 -5.87
N ALA A 160 9.99 -4.69 -6.34
CA ALA A 160 10.41 -3.38 -5.84
C ALA A 160 9.33 -2.31 -6.13
N PRO A 161 9.26 -1.22 -5.34
CA PRO A 161 8.31 -0.14 -5.59
C PRO A 161 8.40 0.39 -7.01
N LEU A 162 7.31 0.28 -7.78
CA LEU A 162 7.24 0.68 -9.19
C LEU A 162 7.36 2.21 -9.36
N LEU A 163 6.80 2.98 -8.42
CA LEU A 163 6.88 4.43 -8.46
C LEU A 163 8.29 4.97 -8.20
N GLY A 164 9.21 4.14 -7.68
CA GLY A 164 10.57 4.56 -7.38
C GLY A 164 10.61 5.75 -6.42
N ASP A 165 11.18 6.86 -6.88
CA ASP A 165 11.34 8.11 -6.10
C ASP A 165 10.15 9.08 -6.23
N ILE A 166 9.06 8.71 -6.93
CA ILE A 166 7.85 9.53 -7.03
C ILE A 166 7.16 9.58 -5.68
N ASN A 167 7.42 10.63 -4.91
CA ASN A 167 6.91 10.83 -3.56
C ASN A 167 6.23 12.20 -3.45
N TRP A 168 4.98 12.28 -3.88
CA TRP A 168 4.24 13.53 -3.93
C TRP A 168 3.32 13.71 -2.71
N GLY A 169 2.96 14.96 -2.45
CA GLY A 169 2.08 15.37 -1.35
C GLY A 169 0.89 16.22 -1.82
N GLN A 170 0.23 16.89 -0.88
CA GLN A 170 -1.01 17.61 -1.13
C GLN A 170 -0.90 19.13 -0.98
N ASP A 171 0.16 19.60 -0.33
CA ASP A 171 0.44 21.03 -0.09
C ASP A 171 1.25 21.62 -1.26
N ALA A 172 1.84 22.82 -1.09
CA ALA A 172 2.73 23.39 -2.11
C ALA A 172 3.99 22.51 -2.32
N PRO A 173 4.43 22.29 -3.58
CA PRO A 173 4.01 22.98 -4.81
C PRO A 173 2.77 22.37 -5.49
N TYR A 174 2.33 21.22 -5.08
CA TYR A 174 1.31 20.43 -5.77
C TYR A 174 -0.02 21.18 -5.93
N ASN A 175 -0.37 22.02 -4.95
CA ASN A 175 -1.63 22.76 -4.93
C ASN A 175 -1.57 24.16 -5.55
N LEU A 176 -0.51 24.54 -6.25
CA LEU A 176 -0.37 25.90 -6.79
C LEU A 176 -1.44 26.28 -7.83
N LYS A 177 -2.12 25.29 -8.41
CA LYS A 177 -3.20 25.49 -9.39
C LYS A 177 -4.58 25.04 -8.88
N THR A 178 -4.70 24.64 -7.63
CA THR A 178 -6.03 24.43 -7.03
C THR A 178 -6.73 25.76 -6.75
N PRO A 179 -8.06 25.78 -6.59
CA PRO A 179 -8.78 26.97 -6.18
C PRO A 179 -8.20 27.62 -4.91
N THR A 180 -8.40 28.93 -4.77
CA THR A 180 -7.82 29.73 -3.68
C THR A 180 -8.86 30.16 -2.66
N PHE A 181 -8.40 30.42 -1.43
CA PHE A 181 -9.14 31.06 -0.35
C PHE A 181 -8.28 32.15 0.31
N SER A 182 -8.78 32.85 1.32
CA SER A 182 -8.06 33.95 1.97
C SER A 182 -6.70 33.53 2.60
N GLY A 183 -6.50 32.25 2.87
CA GLY A 183 -5.27 31.70 3.47
C GLY A 183 -4.30 31.05 2.46
N GLY A 184 -4.60 31.04 1.16
CA GLY A 184 -3.75 30.42 0.13
C GLY A 184 -4.53 29.54 -0.84
N ASN A 185 -3.90 28.45 -1.28
CA ASN A 185 -4.52 27.44 -2.12
C ASN A 185 -5.12 26.30 -1.27
N TYR A 186 -6.23 25.74 -1.69
CA TYR A 186 -6.76 24.51 -1.10
C TYR A 186 -5.79 23.35 -1.35
N VAL A 187 -5.74 22.37 -0.44
CA VAL A 187 -4.95 21.14 -0.66
C VAL A 187 -5.49 20.34 -1.84
N THR A 188 -4.63 19.60 -2.54
CA THR A 188 -5.01 18.84 -3.74
C THR A 188 -6.06 17.76 -3.46
N GLY A 189 -6.02 17.15 -2.29
CA GLY A 189 -6.79 15.96 -1.91
C GLY A 189 -6.07 14.66 -2.30
N CYS A 190 -6.17 13.65 -1.42
CA CYS A 190 -5.46 12.39 -1.56
C CYS A 190 -5.79 11.63 -2.86
N VAL A 191 -7.04 11.68 -3.33
CA VAL A 191 -7.47 11.04 -4.58
C VAL A 191 -6.74 11.65 -5.78
N ALA A 192 -6.67 12.99 -5.87
CA ALA A 192 -5.96 13.66 -6.94
C ALA A 192 -4.45 13.36 -6.88
N THR A 193 -3.87 13.34 -5.67
CA THR A 193 -2.45 13.06 -5.47
C THR A 193 -2.08 11.63 -5.91
N ALA A 194 -2.81 10.63 -5.45
CA ALA A 194 -2.59 9.23 -5.82
C ALA A 194 -2.78 9.03 -7.34
N PHE A 195 -3.84 9.59 -7.91
CA PHE A 195 -4.08 9.51 -9.35
C PHE A 195 -2.97 10.18 -10.17
N SER A 196 -2.53 11.37 -9.76
CA SER A 196 -1.45 12.09 -10.46
C SER A 196 -0.12 11.33 -10.45
N MET A 197 0.23 10.64 -9.33
CA MET A 197 1.42 9.81 -9.25
C MET A 197 1.38 8.64 -10.23
N ILE A 198 0.22 8.03 -10.44
CA ILE A 198 0.05 6.98 -11.47
C ILE A 198 0.24 7.53 -12.87
N LEU A 199 -0.35 8.70 -13.20
CA LEU A 199 -0.14 9.35 -14.49
C LEU A 199 1.35 9.71 -14.71
N LYS A 200 2.04 10.20 -13.67
CA LYS A 200 3.49 10.47 -13.71
C LYS A 200 4.31 9.19 -13.92
N TYR A 201 3.94 8.09 -13.29
CA TYR A 201 4.60 6.80 -13.48
C TYR A 201 4.60 6.37 -14.95
N TYR A 202 3.44 6.46 -15.61
CA TYR A 202 3.32 6.13 -17.03
C TYR A 202 3.82 7.26 -17.96
N GLN A 203 3.98 8.48 -17.45
CA GLN A 203 4.22 9.68 -18.25
C GLN A 203 3.20 9.81 -19.41
N TYR A 204 1.93 9.55 -19.11
CA TYR A 204 0.86 9.47 -20.07
C TYR A 204 -0.48 9.97 -19.48
N PRO A 205 -1.35 10.60 -20.32
CA PRO A 205 -1.11 11.07 -21.68
C PRO A 205 -0.40 12.42 -21.70
N ASP A 206 0.24 12.78 -22.82
CA ASP A 206 0.79 14.13 -23.00
C ASP A 206 -0.29 15.21 -23.03
N GLN A 207 -1.51 14.85 -23.42
CA GLN A 207 -2.67 15.73 -23.51
C GLN A 207 -3.96 14.91 -23.29
N GLY A 208 -4.82 15.44 -22.42
CA GLY A 208 -6.12 14.82 -22.12
C GLY A 208 -7.16 15.05 -23.22
N VAL A 209 -8.43 14.70 -22.89
CA VAL A 209 -9.59 14.79 -23.81
C VAL A 209 -10.77 15.43 -23.09
N GLY A 210 -11.49 16.30 -23.81
CA GLY A 210 -12.74 16.90 -23.35
C GLY A 210 -12.55 17.95 -22.25
N GLN A 211 -13.64 18.26 -21.59
CA GLN A 211 -13.69 19.26 -20.52
C GLN A 211 -14.66 18.86 -19.42
N ILE A 212 -14.50 19.41 -18.24
CA ILE A 212 -15.39 19.22 -17.11
C ILE A 212 -15.78 20.56 -16.46
N ASN A 213 -16.99 20.65 -15.99
CA ASN A 213 -17.49 21.79 -15.21
C ASN A 213 -18.34 21.26 -14.06
N TYR A 214 -18.01 21.66 -12.84
CA TYR A 214 -18.80 21.30 -11.66
C TYR A 214 -18.67 22.38 -10.58
N THR A 215 -19.50 22.27 -9.55
CA THR A 215 -19.44 23.15 -8.38
C THR A 215 -19.07 22.32 -7.15
N SER A 216 -17.96 22.67 -6.50
CA SER A 216 -17.53 22.07 -5.24
C SER A 216 -18.59 22.24 -4.16
N LYS A 217 -18.95 21.17 -3.47
CA LYS A 217 -20.12 21.14 -2.58
C LYS A 217 -19.95 21.98 -1.32
N SER A 218 -18.76 21.94 -0.70
CA SER A 218 -18.53 22.59 0.60
C SER A 218 -18.39 24.10 0.51
N ASN A 219 -17.83 24.63 -0.57
CA ASN A 219 -17.48 26.04 -0.71
C ASN A 219 -18.13 26.74 -1.90
N ASN A 220 -19.00 26.05 -2.65
CA ASN A 220 -19.67 26.55 -3.87
C ASN A 220 -18.68 27.11 -4.91
N ILE A 221 -17.51 26.48 -5.05
CA ILE A 221 -16.49 26.88 -6.00
C ILE A 221 -16.82 26.26 -7.35
N ASN A 222 -16.96 27.12 -8.37
CA ASN A 222 -17.09 26.66 -9.75
C ASN A 222 -15.70 26.24 -10.27
N VAL A 223 -15.55 24.98 -10.64
CA VAL A 223 -14.34 24.42 -11.25
C VAL A 223 -14.63 24.09 -12.69
N SER A 224 -13.81 24.66 -13.59
CA SER A 224 -13.84 24.38 -15.02
C SER A 224 -12.45 23.96 -15.46
N TYR A 225 -12.33 22.85 -16.17
CA TYR A 225 -11.06 22.35 -16.66
C TYR A 225 -11.19 21.79 -18.07
N ASP A 226 -10.26 22.18 -18.95
CA ASP A 226 -10.21 21.77 -20.35
C ASP A 226 -8.99 20.85 -20.57
N PHE A 227 -9.22 19.56 -20.51
CA PHE A 227 -8.20 18.53 -20.72
C PHE A 227 -7.71 18.51 -22.16
N GLY A 228 -8.61 18.82 -23.13
CA GLY A 228 -8.30 18.81 -24.55
C GLY A 228 -7.32 19.89 -24.98
N ASN A 229 -7.23 20.99 -24.23
CA ASN A 229 -6.29 22.08 -24.47
C ASN A 229 -5.14 22.13 -23.48
N THR A 230 -5.03 21.15 -22.55
CA THR A 230 -3.96 21.10 -21.56
C THR A 230 -2.94 20.03 -21.93
N ARG A 231 -1.66 20.40 -21.91
CA ARG A 231 -0.53 19.48 -22.06
C ARG A 231 0.16 19.26 -20.73
N PHE A 232 0.53 18.02 -20.46
CA PHE A 232 1.26 17.60 -19.27
C PHE A 232 2.74 17.39 -19.61
N ASP A 233 3.61 18.22 -19.03
CA ASP A 233 5.06 18.16 -19.25
C ASP A 233 5.73 17.32 -18.16
N TYR A 234 5.66 15.99 -18.30
CA TYR A 234 6.22 15.05 -17.33
C TYR A 234 7.74 15.18 -17.16
N ALA A 235 8.44 15.63 -18.18
CA ALA A 235 9.88 15.81 -18.13
C ALA A 235 10.30 16.95 -17.17
N LYS A 236 9.42 17.92 -16.95
CA LYS A 236 9.64 19.00 -15.99
C LYS A 236 9.22 18.62 -14.57
N MET A 237 8.41 17.58 -14.38
CA MET A 237 7.97 17.17 -13.06
C MET A 237 9.06 16.38 -12.36
N LEU A 238 9.51 16.85 -11.21
CA LEU A 238 10.44 16.11 -10.35
C LEU A 238 9.72 14.92 -9.69
N ASP A 239 10.45 13.86 -9.38
CA ASP A 239 9.91 12.70 -8.70
C ASP A 239 9.64 13.01 -7.23
N THR A 240 10.39 13.93 -6.66
CA THR A 240 10.12 14.46 -5.31
C THR A 240 10.35 15.97 -5.28
N TYR A 241 9.50 16.67 -4.53
CA TYR A 241 9.63 18.11 -4.25
C TYR A 241 10.02 18.35 -2.79
N SER A 242 10.23 17.29 -2.04
CA SER A 242 10.56 17.40 -0.63
C SER A 242 11.94 18.02 -0.40
N TYR A 243 12.82 18.00 -1.36
CA TYR A 243 14.05 18.79 -1.35
C TYR A 243 14.68 18.84 -2.75
N PRO A 244 15.21 19.99 -3.20
CA PRO A 244 16.24 19.94 -4.22
C PRO A 244 17.33 19.02 -3.68
N ASP A 245 17.80 18.13 -4.53
CA ASP A 245 18.85 17.18 -4.20
C ASP A 245 20.10 17.93 -3.73
N PHE A 246 20.22 18.11 -2.41
CA PHE A 246 21.50 18.42 -1.81
C PHE A 246 22.34 17.12 -1.78
N GLY A 247 22.29 16.38 -2.89
CA GLY A 247 22.70 15.00 -3.10
C GLY A 247 24.05 14.61 -2.57
N LYS A 248 24.92 15.56 -2.29
CA LYS A 248 26.21 15.31 -1.65
C LYS A 248 26.46 16.36 -0.58
N PRO A 249 27.06 15.97 0.56
CA PRO A 249 27.63 16.94 1.49
C PRO A 249 28.52 17.92 0.72
N THR A 250 28.44 19.21 1.07
CA THR A 250 29.24 20.23 0.42
C THR A 250 30.74 19.97 0.56
N GLY A 251 31.14 19.15 1.53
CA GLY A 251 32.54 18.90 1.90
C GLY A 251 33.18 20.07 2.63
N GLU A 252 32.43 21.17 2.81
CA GLU A 252 32.92 22.32 3.55
C GLU A 252 33.04 22.02 5.03
N LYS A 253 33.96 22.70 5.70
CA LYS A 253 34.26 22.47 7.13
C LYS A 253 33.96 23.72 7.93
N VAL A 254 33.45 23.51 9.14
CA VAL A 254 33.29 24.56 10.14
C VAL A 254 34.33 24.35 11.23
N ASN A 255 35.23 25.33 11.38
CA ASN A 255 36.22 25.32 12.42
C ASN A 255 35.67 26.07 13.67
N LYS A 256 35.41 25.35 14.73
CA LYS A 256 34.85 25.91 16.00
C LYS A 256 35.85 26.79 16.75
N ASP A 257 37.14 26.62 16.50
CA ASP A 257 38.20 27.36 17.17
C ASP A 257 38.50 28.69 16.49
N LEU A 258 38.09 28.86 15.24
CA LEU A 258 38.19 30.12 14.55
C LEU A 258 37.24 31.16 15.19
N SER A 259 37.76 32.35 15.42
CA SER A 259 36.98 33.47 15.90
C SER A 259 36.84 34.52 14.80
N PRO A 260 35.75 34.51 14.03
CA PRO A 260 35.56 35.45 12.94
C PRO A 260 35.55 36.89 13.46
N ASP A 261 35.97 37.83 12.62
CA ASP A 261 35.88 39.26 12.94
C ASP A 261 34.42 39.79 12.89
N LEU A 262 33.49 38.95 12.57
CA LEU A 262 32.06 39.20 12.48
C LEU A 262 31.33 38.68 13.73
N VAL A 263 30.37 39.47 14.21
CA VAL A 263 29.42 39.06 15.26
C VAL A 263 28.01 39.45 14.83
N CYS A 264 26.99 38.79 15.36
CA CYS A 264 25.59 39.17 15.16
C CYS A 264 24.89 39.38 16.51
N VAL A 265 23.84 40.20 16.54
CA VAL A 265 23.05 40.42 17.77
C VAL A 265 22.17 39.19 18.03
N SER A 266 21.43 38.76 17.06
CA SER A 266 20.57 37.57 17.21
C SER A 266 20.25 36.97 15.84
N LEU A 267 19.75 35.72 15.84
CA LEU A 267 19.08 35.12 14.72
C LEU A 267 17.57 35.20 14.96
N VAL A 268 16.85 35.77 14.01
CA VAL A 268 15.41 36.02 14.13
C VAL A 268 14.67 35.19 13.10
N PRO A 269 13.92 34.15 13.47
CA PRO A 269 13.05 33.43 12.53
C PRO A 269 11.87 34.31 12.11
N SER A 270 11.51 34.25 10.85
CA SER A 270 10.35 34.93 10.29
C SER A 270 9.67 34.01 9.28
N GLY A 271 8.36 33.84 9.39
CA GLY A 271 7.59 33.05 8.43
C GLY A 271 7.10 33.90 7.27
N SER A 272 7.16 33.32 6.07
CA SER A 272 6.43 33.84 4.90
C SER A 272 5.82 32.67 4.15
N TYR A 273 4.78 32.90 3.37
CA TYR A 273 4.19 31.86 2.53
C TYR A 273 5.14 31.31 1.43
N LYS A 274 6.31 31.95 1.27
CA LYS A 274 7.38 31.50 0.35
C LYS A 274 8.46 30.66 1.05
N GLY A 275 8.29 30.30 2.31
CA GLY A 275 9.24 29.52 3.07
C GLY A 275 9.62 30.14 4.42
N ILE A 276 10.45 29.43 5.17
CA ILE A 276 10.99 29.92 6.43
C ILE A 276 12.22 30.76 6.14
N LEU A 277 12.23 31.98 6.67
CA LEU A 277 13.37 32.86 6.62
C LEU A 277 13.97 32.98 8.02
N VAL A 278 15.29 32.94 8.10
CA VAL A 278 16.04 33.29 9.29
C VAL A 278 16.86 34.54 8.98
N TYR A 279 16.74 35.55 9.80
CA TYR A 279 17.49 36.78 9.66
C TYR A 279 18.63 36.81 10.65
N ALA A 280 19.82 37.17 10.17
CA ALA A 280 20.87 37.62 11.06
C ALA A 280 20.61 39.09 11.40
N ASP A 281 20.14 39.35 12.65
CA ASP A 281 19.90 40.70 13.09
C ASP A 281 21.23 41.38 13.45
N THR A 282 21.48 42.51 12.88
CA THR A 282 22.62 43.39 13.11
C THR A 282 23.98 42.66 13.12
N LEU A 283 24.59 42.58 11.95
CA LEU A 283 25.97 42.09 11.81
C LEU A 283 26.95 43.24 12.11
N LEU A 284 27.99 42.95 12.90
CA LEU A 284 29.02 43.92 13.28
C LEU A 284 30.42 43.35 13.06
N CYS A 285 31.33 44.18 12.61
CA CYS A 285 32.74 43.86 12.59
C CYS A 285 33.38 44.12 13.99
N LYS A 286 34.19 43.17 14.47
CA LYS A 286 34.83 43.26 15.80
C LYS A 286 36.01 44.19 15.85
N LYS A 287 36.75 44.31 14.74
CA LYS A 287 37.98 45.09 14.69
C LYS A 287 37.76 46.42 14.00
N SER A 288 38.70 47.35 14.26
CA SER A 288 38.78 48.60 13.51
C SER A 288 39.25 48.27 12.07
N GLY A 289 38.33 48.04 11.18
CA GLY A 289 38.55 47.64 9.83
C GLY A 289 37.25 47.26 9.13
N SER A 290 37.33 46.67 7.96
CA SER A 290 36.18 46.13 7.25
C SER A 290 36.26 44.60 7.19
N PHE A 291 35.12 43.95 7.25
CA PHE A 291 34.99 42.52 6.95
C PHE A 291 34.58 42.35 5.50
N THR A 292 35.37 41.54 4.76
CA THR A 292 34.99 41.04 3.45
C THR A 292 34.96 39.52 3.51
N GLY A 293 33.92 38.93 2.98
CA GLY A 293 33.75 37.50 3.00
C GLY A 293 32.28 37.08 2.82
N SER A 294 31.96 35.90 3.21
CA SER A 294 30.62 35.34 3.03
C SER A 294 30.02 34.89 4.34
N VAL A 295 28.68 34.84 4.40
CA VAL A 295 27.92 34.25 5.50
C VAL A 295 26.93 33.22 4.96
N ARG A 296 26.77 32.15 5.71
CA ARG A 296 25.77 31.07 5.50
C ARG A 296 25.29 30.53 6.82
N PHE A 297 24.51 29.45 6.77
CA PHE A 297 24.18 28.68 7.97
C PHE A 297 24.92 27.35 8.00
N ALA A 298 25.28 26.90 9.19
CA ALA A 298 25.76 25.55 9.45
C ALA A 298 24.70 24.79 10.24
N LEU A 299 24.41 23.58 9.78
CA LEU A 299 23.46 22.67 10.36
C LEU A 299 24.18 21.69 11.26
N TYR A 300 23.66 21.53 12.45
CA TYR A 300 24.14 20.58 13.46
C TYR A 300 23.00 19.69 13.92
N SER A 301 23.33 18.46 14.34
CA SER A 301 22.40 17.59 15.03
C SER A 301 21.97 18.19 16.38
N ASN A 302 20.97 17.62 17.02
CA ASN A 302 20.58 18.03 18.35
C ASN A 302 21.70 17.79 19.40
N ASP A 303 22.63 16.89 19.12
CA ASP A 303 23.79 16.56 19.94
C ASP A 303 25.06 17.38 19.59
N ASP A 304 24.91 18.48 18.84
CA ASP A 304 25.97 19.40 18.39
C ASP A 304 27.04 18.77 17.47
N GLU A 305 26.66 17.72 16.69
CA GLU A 305 27.50 17.20 15.63
C GLU A 305 27.24 17.99 14.33
N PHE A 306 28.33 18.42 13.68
CA PHE A 306 28.24 19.13 12.40
C PHE A 306 27.73 18.22 11.29
N ILE A 307 26.75 18.68 10.52
CA ILE A 307 26.15 17.95 9.40
C ILE A 307 26.60 18.55 8.07
N ASP A 308 26.37 19.85 7.85
CA ASP A 308 26.71 20.53 6.61
C ASP A 308 26.54 22.06 6.70
N VAL A 309 27.04 22.76 5.71
CA VAL A 309 26.74 24.17 5.48
C VAL A 309 25.51 24.26 4.56
N VAL A 310 24.52 25.04 4.96
CA VAL A 310 23.19 25.09 4.31
C VAL A 310 22.74 26.51 4.02
N GLY A 311 21.74 26.65 3.16
CA GLY A 311 21.17 27.93 2.77
C GLY A 311 21.99 28.68 1.72
N SER A 312 21.49 29.82 1.30
CA SER A 312 22.15 30.68 0.31
C SER A 312 23.38 31.35 0.90
N GLU A 313 24.47 31.38 0.16
CA GLU A 313 25.66 32.16 0.52
C GLU A 313 25.41 33.64 0.22
N VAL A 314 25.66 34.48 1.20
CA VAL A 314 25.58 35.95 1.04
C VAL A 314 26.98 36.54 1.19
N THR A 315 27.45 37.13 0.12
CA THR A 315 28.73 37.83 0.12
C THR A 315 28.60 39.22 0.73
N LEU A 316 29.41 39.50 1.73
CA LEU A 316 29.54 40.79 2.37
C LEU A 316 30.83 41.45 1.83
N LYS A 317 30.68 42.65 1.24
CA LYS A 317 31.81 43.44 0.77
C LYS A 317 31.99 44.62 1.71
N GLU A 318 33.19 44.78 2.26
CA GLU A 318 33.59 45.93 3.03
C GLU A 318 32.63 46.32 4.16
N LEU A 319 32.27 45.35 5.00
CA LEU A 319 31.48 45.61 6.19
C LEU A 319 32.34 46.45 7.16
N PRO A 320 32.15 47.80 7.27
CA PRO A 320 32.98 48.61 8.10
C PRO A 320 32.73 48.39 9.59
N SER A 321 33.74 48.61 10.39
CA SER A 321 33.59 48.59 11.85
C SER A 321 32.58 49.66 12.25
N ASN A 322 31.69 49.34 13.18
CA ASN A 322 30.65 50.24 13.74
C ASN A 322 29.44 50.51 12.85
N ASN A 323 29.31 49.92 11.67
CA ASN A 323 28.07 50.00 10.92
C ASN A 323 27.12 48.86 11.23
N TYR A 324 25.89 49.24 11.52
CA TYR A 324 24.79 48.33 11.73
C TYR A 324 24.21 47.95 10.35
N TYR A 325 24.35 46.67 9.97
CA TYR A 325 23.67 46.19 8.78
C TYR A 325 22.31 45.66 9.18
N LYS A 326 21.30 46.07 8.45
CA LYS A 326 19.96 45.57 8.57
C LYS A 326 19.94 44.08 8.23
N ALA A 327 19.03 43.35 8.85
CA ALA A 327 18.79 41.94 8.70
C ALA A 327 19.00 41.40 7.27
N TYR A 328 19.83 40.37 7.13
CA TYR A 328 19.98 39.61 5.90
C TYR A 328 19.04 38.41 5.94
N PRO A 329 18.10 38.33 4.97
CA PRO A 329 17.21 37.19 4.89
C PRO A 329 17.95 35.97 4.31
N PHE A 330 17.83 34.84 4.97
CA PHE A 330 18.32 33.57 4.49
C PHE A 330 17.18 32.57 4.42
N SER A 331 17.13 31.80 3.33
CA SER A 331 16.24 30.66 3.24
C SER A 331 16.79 29.50 4.09
N ALA A 332 16.04 29.04 5.07
CA ALA A 332 16.42 27.87 5.84
C ALA A 332 15.99 26.61 5.08
N THR A 333 16.87 26.10 4.22
CA THR A 333 16.69 24.84 3.53
C THR A 333 17.41 23.72 4.27
N MET A 334 16.73 22.59 4.46
CA MET A 334 17.29 21.41 5.08
C MET A 334 17.67 20.38 4.01
N PRO A 335 18.83 19.71 4.11
CA PRO A 335 19.19 18.65 3.18
C PRO A 335 18.18 17.50 3.23
N GLY A 336 17.72 17.05 2.07
CA GLY A 336 16.78 15.91 1.99
C GLY A 336 17.33 14.59 2.56
N ARG A 337 18.67 14.44 2.56
CA ARG A 337 19.37 13.27 3.11
C ARG A 337 19.32 13.14 4.64
N ILE A 338 18.94 14.19 5.36
CA ILE A 338 18.82 14.11 6.81
C ILE A 338 17.46 13.57 7.22
N GLU A 339 17.41 12.84 8.32
CA GLU A 339 16.20 12.25 8.88
C GLU A 339 15.26 13.30 9.47
N ASP A 340 14.02 12.91 9.72
CA ASP A 340 13.11 13.74 10.49
C ASP A 340 13.61 13.90 11.91
N GLY A 341 13.57 15.12 12.43
CA GLY A 341 14.11 15.41 13.76
C GLY A 341 14.32 16.89 14.02
N THR A 342 14.87 17.20 15.18
CA THR A 342 15.24 18.56 15.58
C THR A 342 16.73 18.78 15.42
N TYR A 343 17.08 19.92 14.84
CA TYR A 343 18.43 20.32 14.46
C TYR A 343 18.72 21.72 14.94
N LYS A 344 19.99 22.08 14.98
CA LYS A 344 20.47 23.42 15.36
C LYS A 344 21.09 24.12 14.16
N LEU A 345 20.63 25.32 13.87
CA LEU A 345 21.11 26.16 12.79
C LEU A 345 21.95 27.30 13.38
N TYR A 346 23.24 27.35 13.04
CA TYR A 346 24.16 28.37 13.44
C TYR A 346 24.53 29.28 12.24
N LEU A 347 24.72 30.57 12.49
CA LEU A 347 25.32 31.46 11.51
C LEU A 347 26.82 31.20 11.44
N VAL A 348 27.36 31.06 10.24
CA VAL A 348 28.78 30.92 9.97
C VAL A 348 29.25 32.00 8.99
N SER A 349 30.50 32.41 9.12
CA SER A 349 31.15 33.32 8.17
C SER A 349 32.47 32.76 7.69
N LYS A 350 32.82 33.07 6.47
CA LYS A 350 34.09 32.74 5.82
C LYS A 350 34.71 34.04 5.33
N ALA A 351 35.87 34.40 5.87
CA ALA A 351 36.59 35.59 5.40
C ALA A 351 37.14 35.36 3.98
N GLU A 352 37.31 36.42 3.22
CA GLU A 352 37.93 36.36 1.88
C GLU A 352 39.31 35.72 1.97
N GLY A 353 39.58 34.71 1.13
CA GLY A 353 40.82 33.93 1.13
C GLY A 353 40.89 32.83 2.22
N SER A 354 39.83 32.59 2.98
CA SER A 354 39.76 31.46 3.92
C SER A 354 39.05 30.26 3.27
N ASP A 355 39.55 29.05 3.55
CA ASP A 355 38.93 27.81 3.10
C ASP A 355 37.92 27.21 4.11
N GLU A 356 37.86 27.78 5.34
CA GLU A 356 37.02 27.28 6.42
C GLU A 356 36.01 28.30 6.90
N TRP A 357 34.82 27.81 7.25
CA TRP A 357 33.79 28.59 7.91
C TRP A 357 34.07 28.67 9.42
N ALA A 358 33.70 29.79 10.02
CA ALA A 358 33.81 30.03 11.45
C ALA A 358 32.44 30.34 12.05
N LEU A 359 32.16 29.85 13.26
CA LEU A 359 30.92 30.16 13.97
C LEU A 359 30.85 31.65 14.35
N VAL A 360 29.79 32.34 13.91
CA VAL A 360 29.56 33.76 14.26
C VAL A 360 29.08 33.86 15.68
N LYS A 361 29.84 34.54 16.51
CA LYS A 361 29.50 34.78 17.94
C LYS A 361 28.40 35.82 18.07
N ARG A 362 27.68 35.75 19.18
CA ARG A 362 26.62 36.71 19.51
C ARG A 362 27.19 37.95 20.20
N TYR A 363 26.67 39.13 19.86
CA TYR A 363 26.97 40.38 20.51
C TYR A 363 25.77 40.87 21.32
N ASN A 364 26.00 41.18 22.58
CA ASN A 364 24.97 41.82 23.42
C ASN A 364 25.23 43.34 23.45
N PRO A 365 24.37 44.14 22.81
CA PRO A 365 24.58 45.61 22.77
C PRO A 365 24.43 46.31 24.14
N GLN A 366 23.68 45.74 25.07
CA GLN A 366 23.47 46.33 26.42
C GLN A 366 24.71 46.16 27.29
N THR A 367 25.28 44.96 27.31
CA THR A 367 26.48 44.65 28.11
C THR A 367 27.78 44.88 27.36
N ARG A 368 27.71 45.07 26.04
CA ARG A 368 28.84 45.17 25.13
C ARG A 368 29.75 43.90 25.13
N MET A 369 29.18 42.75 25.50
CA MET A 369 29.92 41.50 25.59
C MET A 369 29.71 40.65 24.35
N ILE A 370 30.79 39.93 23.96
CA ILE A 370 30.73 38.85 22.96
C ILE A 370 30.41 37.57 23.69
N LEU A 371 29.34 36.95 23.30
CA LEU A 371 28.77 35.71 23.88
C LEU A 371 28.95 34.54 22.90
N SER A 372 28.83 33.32 23.41
CA SER A 372 28.82 32.12 22.61
C SER A 372 27.73 32.18 21.51
N PRO A 373 27.96 31.53 20.35
CA PRO A 373 26.94 31.38 19.32
C PRO A 373 25.66 30.80 19.92
N LYS A 374 24.52 31.30 19.46
CA LYS A 374 23.20 30.74 19.83
C LYS A 374 22.52 30.26 18.56
N PRO A 375 22.19 28.97 18.45
CA PRO A 375 21.49 28.46 17.28
C PRO A 375 20.02 28.85 17.30
N VAL A 376 19.41 28.67 16.12
CA VAL A 376 17.96 28.54 15.97
C VAL A 376 17.65 27.06 15.87
N GLU A 377 16.69 26.58 16.64
CA GLU A 377 16.22 25.21 16.52
C GLU A 377 15.30 25.05 15.30
N ILE A 378 15.54 24.03 14.51
CA ILE A 378 14.77 23.68 13.33
C ILE A 378 14.27 22.25 13.51
N THR A 379 13.00 22.03 13.26
CA THR A 379 12.44 20.66 13.17
C THR A 379 12.11 20.35 11.72
N LYS A 380 12.66 19.22 11.21
CA LYS A 380 12.28 18.64 9.93
C LYS A 380 11.25 17.55 10.15
N LYS A 381 10.15 17.58 9.40
CA LYS A 381 9.15 16.52 9.38
C LYS A 381 8.65 16.37 7.93
N GLY A 382 9.05 15.27 7.28
CA GLY A 382 8.84 15.06 5.85
C GLY A 382 9.49 16.20 5.04
N ASN A 383 8.74 16.83 4.16
CA ASN A 383 9.17 18.01 3.40
C ASN A 383 8.96 19.35 4.13
N LYS A 384 8.48 19.33 5.36
CA LYS A 384 8.23 20.54 6.16
C LYS A 384 9.36 20.83 7.14
N VAL A 385 9.68 22.09 7.23
CA VAL A 385 10.65 22.63 8.19
C VAL A 385 9.93 23.61 9.12
N PHE A 386 10.12 23.46 10.41
CA PHE A 386 9.49 24.28 11.44
C PHE A 386 10.55 25.02 12.23
N ILE A 387 10.31 26.31 12.48
CA ILE A 387 11.11 27.13 13.41
C ILE A 387 10.15 27.80 14.37
N GLY A 388 10.05 27.30 15.58
CA GLY A 388 9.06 27.76 16.55
C GLY A 388 7.64 27.61 15.98
N ASN A 389 6.90 28.72 15.87
CA ASN A 389 5.54 28.73 15.33
C ASN A 389 5.46 28.93 13.81
N TYR A 390 6.60 28.99 13.12
CA TYR A 390 6.64 29.19 11.69
C TYR A 390 6.85 27.87 10.97
N SER A 391 6.14 27.67 9.87
CA SER A 391 6.35 26.53 8.97
C SER A 391 6.61 27.03 7.56
N GLY A 392 7.46 26.35 6.84
CA GLY A 392 7.76 26.64 5.44
C GLY A 392 8.01 25.37 4.64
N SER A 393 7.88 25.47 3.33
CA SER A 393 8.24 24.44 2.41
C SER A 393 9.56 24.78 1.69
N VAL A 394 10.16 23.76 1.10
CA VAL A 394 11.37 23.87 0.32
C VAL A 394 11.16 24.71 -0.93
N GLN A 395 12.21 25.42 -1.37
CA GLN A 395 12.19 26.09 -2.67
C GLN A 395 12.42 25.06 -3.79
N TYR A 396 11.58 25.11 -4.79
CA TYR A 396 11.64 24.30 -6.01
C TYR A 396 11.64 25.21 -7.23
N ASP A 397 12.14 24.70 -8.34
CA ASP A 397 12.08 25.40 -9.60
C ASP A 397 10.63 25.72 -10.01
N LYS A 398 10.38 26.96 -10.45
CA LYS A 398 9.03 27.43 -10.75
C LYS A 398 8.36 26.67 -11.89
N GLU A 399 9.11 26.30 -12.94
CA GLU A 399 8.53 25.58 -14.08
C GLU A 399 8.13 24.16 -13.67
N SER A 400 9.00 23.50 -12.92
CA SER A 400 8.75 22.18 -12.35
C SER A 400 7.53 22.19 -11.41
N ALA A 401 7.46 23.18 -10.53
CA ALA A 401 6.34 23.37 -9.60
C ALA A 401 5.01 23.59 -10.32
N LEU A 402 5.00 24.37 -11.39
CA LEU A 402 3.79 24.62 -12.19
C LEU A 402 3.39 23.39 -13.00
N ALA A 403 4.35 22.58 -13.47
CA ALA A 403 4.06 21.35 -14.21
C ALA A 403 3.35 20.32 -13.32
N VAL A 404 3.85 20.05 -12.12
CA VAL A 404 3.19 19.11 -11.20
C VAL A 404 1.84 19.63 -10.72
N ALA A 405 1.73 20.94 -10.43
CA ALA A 405 0.47 21.55 -10.02
C ALA A 405 -0.61 21.49 -11.11
N GLU A 406 -0.20 21.56 -12.40
CA GLU A 406 -1.13 21.38 -13.53
C GLU A 406 -1.74 19.99 -13.53
N LEU A 407 -0.91 18.94 -13.41
CA LEU A 407 -1.37 17.55 -13.37
C LEU A 407 -2.28 17.31 -12.16
N MET A 408 -1.90 17.85 -10.99
CA MET A 408 -2.70 17.77 -9.77
C MET A 408 -4.07 18.44 -9.93
N ALA A 409 -4.11 19.63 -10.53
CA ALA A 409 -5.36 20.35 -10.78
C ALA A 409 -6.24 19.60 -11.79
N ALA A 410 -5.65 19.00 -12.83
CA ALA A 410 -6.36 18.16 -13.78
C ALA A 410 -7.01 16.96 -13.09
N CYS A 411 -6.25 16.20 -12.28
CA CYS A 411 -6.76 15.04 -11.55
C CYS A 411 -7.83 15.43 -10.53
N GLY A 412 -7.67 16.58 -9.84
CA GLY A 412 -8.66 17.11 -8.92
C GLY A 412 -9.96 17.50 -9.64
N ALA A 413 -9.85 18.18 -10.79
CA ALA A 413 -11.00 18.53 -11.61
C ALA A 413 -11.71 17.29 -12.15
N ALA A 414 -10.97 16.33 -12.72
CA ALA A 414 -11.52 15.09 -13.26
C ALA A 414 -12.33 14.31 -12.21
N THR A 415 -11.85 14.26 -10.97
CA THR A 415 -12.51 13.54 -9.89
C THR A 415 -13.54 14.36 -9.11
N GLU A 416 -13.93 15.52 -9.62
CA GLU A 416 -14.92 16.41 -9.00
C GLU A 416 -14.58 16.74 -7.53
N MET A 417 -13.33 17.15 -7.28
CA MET A 417 -12.78 17.38 -5.94
C MET A 417 -13.59 18.42 -5.16
N ASP A 418 -14.01 18.07 -3.96
CA ASP A 418 -14.59 18.99 -2.98
C ASP A 418 -13.48 19.67 -2.19
N TYR A 419 -13.04 20.84 -2.65
CA TYR A 419 -11.89 21.56 -2.15
C TYR A 419 -12.14 22.16 -0.76
N LYS A 420 -11.20 21.90 0.20
CA LYS A 420 -11.20 22.44 1.56
C LYS A 420 -9.78 22.79 2.00
N ALA A 421 -9.65 23.71 2.95
CA ALA A 421 -8.34 24.22 3.40
C ALA A 421 -7.44 23.14 4.02
N GLY A 422 -8.01 22.21 4.78
CA GLY A 422 -7.24 21.18 5.51
C GLY A 422 -7.35 19.77 4.96
N ALA A 423 -8.41 19.46 4.21
CA ALA A 423 -8.65 18.12 3.70
C ALA A 423 -9.65 18.15 2.55
N SER A 424 -9.19 18.32 1.31
CA SER A 424 -10.00 18.16 0.12
C SER A 424 -10.29 16.69 -0.13
N GLY A 425 -11.50 16.35 -0.57
CA GLY A 425 -11.93 14.97 -0.75
C GLY A 425 -12.90 14.74 -1.88
N THR A 426 -12.89 13.55 -2.40
CA THR A 426 -13.84 13.06 -3.41
C THR A 426 -13.95 11.55 -3.35
N SER A 427 -14.81 10.94 -4.16
CA SER A 427 -14.96 9.50 -4.24
C SER A 427 -13.89 8.85 -5.13
N SER A 428 -13.28 7.76 -4.68
CA SER A 428 -12.38 6.92 -5.48
C SER A 428 -13.03 6.38 -6.76
N PHE A 429 -14.36 6.27 -6.76
CA PHE A 429 -15.11 5.77 -7.93
C PHE A 429 -14.99 6.64 -9.18
N TYR A 430 -14.58 7.90 -9.04
CA TYR A 430 -14.33 8.73 -10.22
C TYR A 430 -13.06 8.32 -10.96
N VAL A 431 -12.04 7.76 -10.28
CA VAL A 431 -10.70 7.62 -10.84
C VAL A 431 -10.67 6.76 -12.10
N HIS A 432 -11.20 5.51 -12.08
CA HIS A 432 -11.19 4.62 -13.25
C HIS A 432 -12.04 5.18 -14.40
N LEU A 433 -13.22 5.72 -14.08
CA LEU A 433 -14.10 6.35 -15.07
C LEU A 433 -13.40 7.53 -15.77
N ARG A 434 -12.81 8.44 -14.98
CA ARG A 434 -12.21 9.67 -15.51
C ARG A 434 -10.83 9.42 -16.16
N ALA A 435 -10.13 8.38 -15.73
CA ALA A 435 -8.92 7.90 -16.42
C ALA A 435 -9.24 7.51 -17.87
N TYR A 436 -10.31 6.78 -18.07
CA TYR A 436 -10.81 6.43 -19.40
C TYR A 436 -11.32 7.66 -20.16
N GLU A 437 -12.23 8.46 -19.58
CA GLU A 437 -12.88 9.56 -20.29
C GLU A 437 -11.94 10.72 -20.64
N HIS A 438 -10.99 11.06 -19.78
CA HIS A 438 -10.17 12.27 -19.91
C HIS A 438 -8.69 12.03 -20.13
N PHE A 439 -8.14 10.87 -19.70
CA PHE A 439 -6.71 10.61 -19.76
C PHE A 439 -6.32 9.47 -20.71
N LYS A 440 -7.24 9.00 -21.57
CA LYS A 440 -6.97 7.95 -22.58
C LYS A 440 -6.42 6.65 -21.99
N PHE A 441 -6.76 6.37 -20.74
CA PHE A 441 -6.43 5.09 -20.10
C PHE A 441 -7.34 3.99 -20.62
N ASP A 442 -6.95 2.76 -20.38
CA ASP A 442 -7.65 1.59 -20.85
C ASP A 442 -9.09 1.55 -20.31
N HIS A 443 -10.01 1.11 -21.16
CA HIS A 443 -11.41 0.91 -20.80
C HIS A 443 -11.61 -0.26 -19.83
N ASP A 444 -10.64 -1.20 -19.73
CA ASP A 444 -10.69 -2.32 -18.79
C ASP A 444 -10.44 -1.91 -17.33
N ALA A 445 -10.14 -0.62 -17.08
CA ALA A 445 -10.05 -0.11 -15.73
C ALA A 445 -11.37 -0.29 -14.97
N HIS A 446 -11.31 -0.88 -13.79
CA HIS A 446 -12.48 -1.21 -12.97
C HIS A 446 -12.19 -1.13 -11.48
N ILE A 447 -13.25 -1.04 -10.67
CA ILE A 447 -13.12 -0.96 -9.22
C ILE A 447 -13.58 -2.26 -8.54
N VAL A 448 -12.76 -2.77 -7.60
CA VAL A 448 -13.07 -3.93 -6.78
C VAL A 448 -13.15 -3.52 -5.32
N ARG A 449 -14.24 -3.90 -4.64
CA ARG A 449 -14.49 -3.51 -3.25
C ARG A 449 -14.40 -4.70 -2.30
N SER A 450 -13.89 -4.46 -1.07
CA SER A 450 -13.86 -5.46 0.00
C SER A 450 -15.26 -5.99 0.40
N LYS A 451 -16.32 -5.32 -0.03
CA LYS A 451 -17.70 -5.79 0.09
C LYS A 451 -17.99 -7.03 -0.79
N TYR A 452 -17.26 -7.18 -1.90
CA TYR A 452 -17.50 -8.21 -2.91
C TYR A 452 -16.31 -9.18 -3.12
N ALA A 453 -15.17 -8.88 -2.49
CA ALA A 453 -13.98 -9.72 -2.54
C ALA A 453 -13.31 -9.76 -1.15
N ASN A 454 -12.86 -10.95 -0.72
CA ASN A 454 -12.18 -11.10 0.57
C ASN A 454 -10.71 -10.63 0.50
N SER A 455 -10.04 -10.56 1.65
CA SER A 455 -8.66 -10.08 1.74
C SER A 455 -7.66 -10.91 0.92
N LYS A 456 -7.91 -12.21 0.74
CA LYS A 456 -7.05 -13.09 -0.09
C LYS A 456 -7.23 -12.75 -1.57
N GLU A 457 -8.46 -12.59 -2.01
CA GLU A 457 -8.78 -12.20 -3.40
C GLU A 457 -8.24 -10.81 -3.73
N LEU A 458 -8.44 -9.83 -2.83
CA LEU A 458 -7.89 -8.49 -3.01
C LEU A 458 -6.35 -8.50 -3.03
N SER A 459 -5.70 -9.31 -2.19
CA SER A 459 -4.25 -9.48 -2.21
C SER A 459 -3.76 -10.07 -3.52
N ALA A 460 -4.45 -11.09 -4.04
CA ALA A 460 -4.13 -11.71 -5.32
C ALA A 460 -4.26 -10.73 -6.49
N LEU A 461 -5.30 -9.89 -6.48
CA LEU A 461 -5.49 -8.84 -7.49
C LEU A 461 -4.36 -7.80 -7.45
N ILE A 462 -3.94 -7.34 -6.26
CA ILE A 462 -2.82 -6.40 -6.17
C ILE A 462 -1.54 -7.04 -6.71
N VAL A 463 -1.26 -8.30 -6.35
CA VAL A 463 -0.09 -9.02 -6.86
C VAL A 463 -0.14 -9.15 -8.38
N GLU A 464 -1.28 -9.58 -8.97
CA GLU A 464 -1.50 -9.70 -10.42
C GLU A 464 -1.18 -8.39 -11.15
N GLN A 465 -1.64 -7.25 -10.62
CA GLN A 465 -1.37 -5.94 -11.19
C GLN A 465 0.11 -5.57 -11.10
N LEU A 466 0.73 -5.79 -9.94
CA LEU A 466 2.15 -5.46 -9.73
C LEU A 466 3.08 -6.34 -10.58
N GLU A 467 2.77 -7.63 -10.77
CA GLU A 467 3.52 -8.54 -11.64
C GLU A 467 3.52 -8.10 -13.10
N THR A 468 2.46 -7.41 -13.52
CA THR A 468 2.34 -6.84 -14.87
C THR A 468 2.83 -5.39 -14.96
N GLY A 469 3.42 -4.85 -13.88
CA GLY A 469 3.99 -3.51 -13.86
C GLY A 469 2.96 -2.39 -13.67
N HIS A 470 1.79 -2.70 -13.09
CA HIS A 470 0.73 -1.73 -12.88
C HIS A 470 0.58 -1.40 -11.39
N PRO A 471 0.91 -0.17 -10.94
CA PRO A 471 0.63 0.27 -9.58
C PRO A 471 -0.89 0.34 -9.34
N VAL A 472 -1.32 -0.04 -8.14
CA VAL A 472 -2.74 -0.13 -7.79
C VAL A 472 -3.17 1.06 -6.96
N PHE A 473 -4.15 1.83 -7.44
CA PHE A 473 -4.82 2.85 -6.63
C PHE A 473 -5.72 2.18 -5.60
N ILE A 474 -5.60 2.59 -4.34
CA ILE A 474 -6.42 2.07 -3.24
C ILE A 474 -7.10 3.22 -2.51
N GLY A 475 -8.43 3.15 -2.43
CA GLY A 475 -9.22 3.90 -1.46
C GLY A 475 -9.43 3.06 -0.22
N GLY A 476 -9.11 3.58 0.97
CA GLY A 476 -9.34 2.91 2.23
C GLY A 476 -10.09 3.80 3.22
N THR A 477 -11.04 3.22 3.97
CA THR A 477 -11.67 3.93 5.07
C THR A 477 -11.05 3.53 6.39
N GLU A 478 -11.02 4.47 7.33
CA GLU A 478 -10.60 4.16 8.69
C GLU A 478 -11.54 3.10 9.30
N THR A 479 -10.97 2.19 10.09
CA THR A 479 -11.76 1.12 10.74
C THR A 479 -12.87 1.65 11.63
N SER A 480 -12.74 2.87 12.15
CA SER A 480 -13.78 3.61 12.88
C SER A 480 -14.79 4.30 11.96
N LYS A 481 -14.60 4.29 10.63
CA LYS A 481 -15.43 4.92 9.57
C LYS A 481 -15.55 6.44 9.68
N LYS A 482 -14.56 7.10 10.24
CA LYS A 482 -14.57 8.58 10.38
C LYS A 482 -13.86 9.28 9.25
N GLU A 483 -12.81 8.68 8.70
CA GLU A 483 -11.93 9.26 7.70
C GLU A 483 -11.67 8.25 6.59
N GLY A 484 -11.41 8.73 5.38
CA GLY A 484 -10.97 7.94 4.24
C GLY A 484 -9.68 8.50 3.68
N HIS A 485 -8.86 7.66 3.08
CA HIS A 485 -7.64 8.08 2.40
C HIS A 485 -7.43 7.28 1.12
N ALA A 486 -6.85 7.94 0.12
CA ALA A 486 -6.44 7.31 -1.12
C ALA A 486 -4.91 7.26 -1.20
N PHE A 487 -4.37 6.09 -1.59
CA PHE A 487 -2.95 5.80 -1.63
C PHE A 487 -2.64 4.75 -2.71
N ILE A 488 -1.39 4.43 -2.92
CA ILE A 488 -0.96 3.51 -3.98
C ILE A 488 -0.24 2.32 -3.36
N ALA A 489 -0.60 1.10 -3.81
CA ALA A 489 0.24 -0.08 -3.65
C ALA A 489 1.09 -0.22 -4.92
N ASP A 490 2.41 -0.15 -4.78
CA ASP A 490 3.34 -0.11 -5.91
C ASP A 490 4.48 -1.13 -5.81
N GLY A 491 4.47 -1.99 -4.80
CA GLY A 491 5.44 -3.07 -4.64
C GLY A 491 4.94 -4.14 -3.69
N VAL A 492 5.57 -5.29 -3.70
CA VAL A 492 5.26 -6.40 -2.78
C VAL A 492 6.53 -7.08 -2.28
N ARG A 493 6.54 -7.45 -1.02
CA ARG A 493 7.51 -8.37 -0.42
C ARG A 493 6.78 -9.48 0.29
N TYR A 494 7.37 -10.65 0.28
CA TYR A 494 6.81 -11.79 1.00
C TYR A 494 7.57 -12.00 2.31
N ASN A 495 6.83 -12.17 3.40
CA ASN A 495 7.44 -12.57 4.66
C ASN A 495 7.85 -14.05 4.62
N ALA A 496 8.49 -14.55 5.69
CA ALA A 496 8.94 -15.95 5.79
C ALA A 496 7.79 -16.97 5.68
N TYR A 497 6.54 -16.54 5.77
CA TYR A 497 5.33 -17.35 5.67
C TYR A 497 4.60 -17.18 4.34
N GLY A 498 5.22 -16.47 3.37
CA GLY A 498 4.64 -16.19 2.08
C GLY A 498 3.44 -15.23 2.09
N THR A 499 3.23 -14.55 3.19
CA THR A 499 2.19 -13.51 3.23
C THR A 499 2.70 -12.27 2.52
N PRO A 500 1.96 -11.73 1.54
CA PRO A 500 2.37 -10.51 0.87
C PRO A 500 2.28 -9.31 1.81
N LEU A 501 3.32 -8.50 1.77
CA LEU A 501 3.40 -7.17 2.36
C LEU A 501 3.51 -6.18 1.21
N PHE A 502 2.52 -5.32 1.07
CA PHE A 502 2.46 -4.34 -0.01
C PHE A 502 3.21 -3.08 0.36
N HIS A 503 4.09 -2.62 -0.52
CA HIS A 503 4.67 -1.29 -0.40
C HIS A 503 3.58 -0.26 -0.70
N ILE A 504 3.39 0.67 0.23
CA ILE A 504 2.37 1.72 0.16
C ILE A 504 3.03 3.08 0.07
N ASN A 505 2.66 3.82 -0.97
CA ASN A 505 2.93 5.24 -1.10
C ASN A 505 1.68 6.02 -0.69
N TRP A 506 1.79 6.73 0.43
CA TRP A 506 0.66 7.41 1.07
C TRP A 506 0.27 8.74 0.42
N GLY A 507 1.08 9.28 -0.48
CA GLY A 507 0.85 10.62 -1.04
C GLY A 507 1.09 11.73 -0.01
N TRP A 508 2.07 11.54 0.89
CA TRP A 508 2.49 12.49 1.93
C TRP A 508 3.99 12.79 1.83
N ASP A 509 4.47 13.11 0.62
CA ASP A 509 5.88 13.41 0.36
C ASP A 509 6.86 12.32 0.83
N GLY A 510 6.45 11.06 0.70
CA GLY A 510 7.23 9.89 1.14
C GLY A 510 7.13 9.57 2.63
N MET A 511 6.45 10.41 3.42
CA MET A 511 6.28 10.15 4.85
C MET A 511 5.47 8.88 5.07
N SER A 512 5.97 8.01 5.94
CA SER A 512 5.37 6.72 6.31
C SER A 512 5.26 5.70 5.18
N ASN A 513 5.85 5.94 4.00
CA ASN A 513 5.93 4.92 2.96
C ASN A 513 6.62 3.67 3.51
N GLY A 514 6.16 2.50 3.08
CA GLY A 514 6.70 1.24 3.60
C GLY A 514 5.82 0.04 3.27
N TYR A 515 6.10 -1.10 3.91
CA TYR A 515 5.44 -2.37 3.63
C TYR A 515 4.38 -2.70 4.69
N PHE A 516 3.15 -2.96 4.23
CA PHE A 516 1.98 -3.18 5.07
C PHE A 516 1.22 -4.44 4.68
N LEU A 517 0.53 -5.05 5.65
CA LEU A 517 -0.48 -6.06 5.36
C LEU A 517 -1.76 -5.40 4.83
N ILE A 518 -2.45 -6.05 3.90
CA ILE A 518 -3.75 -5.57 3.39
C ILE A 518 -4.79 -5.38 4.49
N THR A 519 -4.66 -6.10 5.58
CA THR A 519 -5.54 -5.99 6.76
C THR A 519 -5.10 -4.93 7.75
N ASN A 520 -3.96 -4.25 7.52
CA ASN A 520 -3.41 -3.24 8.42
C ASN A 520 -2.65 -2.14 7.67
N PHE A 521 -3.38 -1.25 7.07
CA PHE A 521 -2.86 -0.03 6.48
C PHE A 521 -2.81 1.10 7.53
N SER A 522 -1.86 0.97 8.47
CA SER A 522 -1.64 1.94 9.55
C SER A 522 -0.28 2.62 9.37
N PRO A 523 -0.25 3.89 8.94
CA PRO A 523 1.00 4.59 8.61
C PRO A 523 1.89 4.91 9.82
N GLY A 524 1.33 4.95 11.02
CA GLY A 524 2.07 5.30 12.24
C GLY A 524 2.29 6.81 12.44
N SER A 525 2.49 7.56 11.37
CA SER A 525 2.42 9.03 11.32
C SER A 525 1.64 9.43 10.09
N ALA A 526 0.72 10.34 10.23
CA ALA A 526 -0.15 10.77 9.16
C ALA A 526 0.20 12.17 8.64
N GLY A 527 -0.02 12.38 7.35
CA GLY A 527 0.10 13.67 6.69
C GLY A 527 -1.24 14.39 6.59
N THR A 528 -1.33 15.29 5.62
CA THR A 528 -2.51 16.11 5.36
C THR A 528 -3.77 15.26 5.18
N GLY A 529 -4.79 15.53 5.98
CA GLY A 529 -6.10 14.89 5.90
C GLY A 529 -6.28 13.60 6.69
N ALA A 530 -5.33 13.20 7.56
CA ALA A 530 -5.43 12.02 8.40
C ALA A 530 -4.86 12.24 9.81
N SER A 531 -5.12 11.29 10.72
CA SER A 531 -4.58 11.28 12.08
C SER A 531 -3.54 10.17 12.28
N ASP A 532 -2.60 10.37 13.21
CA ASP A 532 -1.50 9.42 13.48
C ASP A 532 -2.00 8.03 13.97
N SER A 533 -3.27 7.91 14.36
CA SER A 533 -3.89 6.65 14.80
C SER A 533 -4.73 5.97 13.73
N SER A 534 -4.80 6.51 12.52
CA SER A 534 -5.67 6.00 11.45
C SER A 534 -5.22 4.63 10.95
N ASN A 535 -6.19 3.75 10.71
CA ASN A 535 -6.02 2.47 10.00
C ASN A 535 -7.03 2.41 8.86
N PHE A 536 -6.55 2.48 7.64
CA PHE A 536 -7.35 2.58 6.43
C PHE A 536 -7.76 1.22 5.82
N SER A 537 -7.76 0.15 6.61
CA SER A 537 -8.18 -1.19 6.16
C SER A 537 -9.66 -1.52 6.38
N GLY A 538 -10.50 -0.53 6.75
CA GLY A 538 -11.91 -0.75 7.11
C GLY A 538 -12.79 -1.18 5.93
N GLU A 539 -12.82 -0.40 4.88
CA GLU A 539 -13.43 -0.74 3.58
C GLU A 539 -12.41 -0.38 2.50
N LEU A 540 -12.04 -1.35 1.68
CA LEU A 540 -11.06 -1.17 0.61
C LEU A 540 -11.74 -1.10 -0.75
N GLU A 541 -11.23 -0.22 -1.58
CA GLU A 541 -11.61 0.03 -2.97
C GLU A 541 -10.34 0.00 -3.83
N LEU A 542 -10.13 -1.06 -4.58
CA LEU A 542 -8.99 -1.22 -5.48
C LEU A 542 -9.39 -0.83 -6.89
N ILE A 543 -8.58 -0.01 -7.56
CA ILE A 543 -8.75 0.24 -8.99
C ILE A 543 -7.70 -0.57 -9.73
N CYS A 544 -8.17 -1.57 -10.47
CA CYS A 544 -7.38 -2.49 -11.28
C CYS A 544 -7.45 -2.08 -12.76
N GLY A 545 -6.46 -2.46 -13.56
CA GLY A 545 -6.41 -2.14 -14.99
C GLY A 545 -6.17 -0.66 -15.29
N LEU A 546 -5.63 0.10 -14.32
CA LEU A 546 -5.33 1.51 -14.49
C LEU A 546 -4.00 1.70 -15.25
N LYS A 547 -4.04 1.56 -16.56
CA LYS A 547 -2.91 1.58 -17.49
C LYS A 547 -3.25 2.33 -18.78
N PRO A 548 -2.27 2.80 -19.55
CA PRO A 548 -2.51 3.25 -20.93
C PRO A 548 -3.18 2.16 -21.75
N GLU A 549 -4.01 2.56 -22.75
CA GLU A 549 -4.70 1.61 -23.63
C GLU A 549 -3.71 0.70 -24.35
N ASP A 550 -3.93 -0.63 -24.30
CA ASP A 550 -3.09 -1.64 -24.92
C ASP A 550 -3.78 -2.40 -26.06
N GLY A 551 -5.04 -2.08 -26.34
CA GLY A 551 -5.86 -2.68 -27.38
C GLY A 551 -6.38 -4.09 -27.05
N ILE A 552 -6.24 -4.55 -25.80
CA ILE A 552 -6.80 -5.81 -25.31
C ILE A 552 -8.17 -5.49 -24.71
N ASN A 553 -9.17 -6.32 -24.99
CA ASN A 553 -10.50 -6.21 -24.40
C ASN A 553 -10.73 -7.38 -23.43
N GLU A 554 -10.66 -7.10 -22.12
CA GLU A 554 -10.92 -8.10 -21.06
C GLU A 554 -12.42 -8.26 -20.76
N GLY A 555 -13.26 -7.42 -21.35
CA GLY A 555 -14.70 -7.40 -21.16
C GLY A 555 -15.17 -6.65 -19.92
N PRO A 556 -16.48 -6.36 -19.86
CA PRO A 556 -17.04 -5.54 -18.79
C PRO A 556 -17.05 -6.25 -17.43
N VAL A 557 -16.80 -5.51 -16.37
CA VAL A 557 -16.69 -6.05 -15.02
C VAL A 557 -17.91 -5.67 -14.18
N ILE A 558 -18.44 -6.65 -13.44
CA ILE A 558 -19.55 -6.45 -12.50
C ILE A 558 -19.18 -6.92 -11.10
N SER A 559 -19.85 -6.35 -10.10
CA SER A 559 -19.90 -6.94 -8.76
C SER A 559 -21.36 -7.23 -8.40
N TYR A 560 -21.60 -8.30 -7.64
CA TYR A 560 -22.95 -8.65 -7.21
C TYR A 560 -22.99 -9.22 -5.80
N ALA A 561 -24.15 -9.13 -5.12
CA ALA A 561 -24.26 -9.56 -3.74
C ALA A 561 -24.24 -11.07 -3.58
N SER A 562 -24.98 -11.79 -4.43
CA SER A 562 -25.05 -13.26 -4.39
C SER A 562 -25.63 -13.83 -5.67
N THR A 563 -25.39 -15.11 -5.89
CA THR A 563 -26.21 -15.95 -6.77
C THR A 563 -27.06 -16.91 -5.97
N GLU A 564 -28.22 -17.30 -6.49
CA GLU A 564 -29.10 -18.29 -5.91
C GLU A 564 -29.56 -19.28 -7.00
N SER A 565 -29.79 -20.53 -6.61
CA SER A 565 -30.38 -21.57 -7.43
C SER A 565 -31.61 -22.14 -6.77
N SER A 566 -32.62 -22.49 -7.56
CA SER A 566 -33.82 -23.18 -7.08
C SER A 566 -33.57 -24.62 -6.64
N LYS A 567 -32.43 -25.21 -7.04
CA LYS A 567 -31.98 -26.56 -6.68
C LYS A 567 -30.47 -26.55 -6.43
N GLU A 568 -30.02 -27.32 -5.46
CA GLU A 568 -28.60 -27.55 -5.17
C GLU A 568 -28.08 -28.81 -5.90
N ASP A 569 -28.85 -29.89 -5.86
CA ASP A 569 -28.53 -31.14 -6.55
C ASP A 569 -29.30 -31.22 -7.85
N VAL A 570 -28.60 -31.40 -8.97
CA VAL A 570 -29.17 -31.41 -10.31
C VAL A 570 -28.54 -32.48 -11.18
N THR A 571 -29.30 -32.93 -12.18
CA THR A 571 -28.79 -33.76 -13.25
C THR A 571 -28.74 -32.95 -14.54
N VAL A 572 -27.81 -33.25 -15.45
CA VAL A 572 -27.80 -32.61 -16.79
C VAL A 572 -29.17 -32.78 -17.43
N GLY A 573 -29.70 -31.72 -18.04
CA GLY A 573 -31.07 -31.67 -18.55
C GLY A 573 -32.12 -31.14 -17.58
N ASP A 574 -31.79 -31.02 -16.28
CA ASP A 574 -32.68 -30.41 -15.30
C ASP A 574 -32.85 -28.91 -15.55
N GLN A 575 -34.07 -28.41 -15.28
CA GLN A 575 -34.35 -27.00 -15.22
C GLN A 575 -34.12 -26.48 -13.79
N ILE A 576 -33.40 -25.35 -13.73
CA ILE A 576 -33.21 -24.56 -12.50
C ILE A 576 -33.61 -23.11 -12.76
N THR A 577 -33.99 -22.41 -11.69
CA THR A 577 -34.09 -20.95 -11.70
C THR A 577 -32.85 -20.37 -11.04
N VAL A 578 -32.12 -19.55 -11.79
CA VAL A 578 -30.97 -18.79 -11.32
C VAL A 578 -31.38 -17.38 -10.99
N THR A 579 -30.95 -16.87 -9.83
CA THR A 579 -31.11 -15.45 -9.45
C THR A 579 -29.72 -14.86 -9.21
N VAL A 580 -29.49 -13.65 -9.78
CA VAL A 580 -28.32 -12.82 -9.50
C VAL A 580 -28.80 -11.57 -8.76
N ASN A 581 -28.35 -11.42 -7.53
CA ASN A 581 -28.83 -10.38 -6.63
C ASN A 581 -27.91 -9.16 -6.64
N ASN A 582 -28.52 -7.98 -6.81
CA ASN A 582 -27.89 -6.68 -6.62
C ASN A 582 -26.56 -6.53 -7.40
N PHE A 583 -26.53 -6.87 -8.67
CA PHE A 583 -25.35 -6.62 -9.49
C PHE A 583 -25.27 -5.14 -9.91
N ILE A 584 -24.04 -4.66 -10.05
CA ILE A 584 -23.65 -3.30 -10.39
C ILE A 584 -22.55 -3.32 -11.45
N ASN A 585 -22.53 -2.33 -12.31
CA ASN A 585 -21.43 -2.09 -13.24
C ASN A 585 -20.29 -1.39 -12.52
N VAL A 586 -19.11 -2.02 -12.48
CA VAL A 586 -17.89 -1.48 -11.87
C VAL A 586 -16.80 -1.17 -12.90
N SER A 587 -17.11 -1.25 -14.20
CA SER A 587 -16.25 -0.85 -15.31
C SER A 587 -16.21 0.67 -15.46
N ALA A 588 -15.27 1.17 -16.27
CA ALA A 588 -15.12 2.59 -16.61
C ALA A 588 -16.14 3.09 -17.67
N TYR A 589 -16.97 2.23 -18.20
CA TYR A 589 -17.88 2.55 -19.30
C TYR A 589 -19.28 1.93 -19.13
N THR A 590 -20.23 2.43 -19.93
CA THR A 590 -21.59 1.92 -19.98
C THR A 590 -21.64 0.53 -20.63
N ILE A 591 -22.32 -0.42 -20.00
CA ILE A 591 -22.52 -1.76 -20.52
C ILE A 591 -23.83 -1.82 -21.33
N ASN A 592 -23.71 -2.18 -22.61
CA ASN A 592 -24.78 -2.64 -23.45
C ASN A 592 -24.46 -4.09 -23.84
N GLY A 593 -25.22 -5.05 -23.30
CA GLY A 593 -24.82 -6.45 -23.47
C GLY A 593 -25.70 -7.43 -22.71
N ALA A 594 -25.18 -8.61 -22.40
CA ALA A 594 -25.96 -9.67 -21.80
C ALA A 594 -25.31 -10.27 -20.54
N LEU A 595 -26.12 -10.45 -19.52
CA LEU A 595 -25.77 -11.16 -18.27
C LEU A 595 -26.01 -12.66 -18.46
N TRP A 596 -25.00 -13.45 -18.12
CA TRP A 596 -25.01 -14.90 -18.24
C TRP A 596 -24.71 -15.58 -16.92
N ALA A 597 -25.25 -16.78 -16.76
CA ALA A 597 -24.90 -17.67 -15.66
C ALA A 597 -23.91 -18.74 -16.14
N PHE A 598 -22.96 -19.04 -15.25
CA PHE A 598 -21.93 -20.06 -15.44
C PHE A 598 -21.85 -20.95 -14.20
N LEU A 599 -21.44 -22.19 -14.41
CA LEU A 599 -20.92 -23.05 -13.37
C LEU A 599 -19.40 -23.01 -13.40
N ALA A 600 -18.75 -22.75 -12.27
CA ALA A 600 -17.29 -22.71 -12.15
C ALA A 600 -16.83 -23.76 -11.13
N ASP A 601 -15.79 -24.53 -11.47
CA ASP A 601 -15.12 -25.42 -10.52
C ASP A 601 -14.01 -24.71 -9.72
N ASP A 602 -13.40 -25.42 -8.79
CA ASP A 602 -12.29 -24.88 -7.97
C ASP A 602 -10.98 -24.74 -8.77
N GLU A 603 -10.86 -25.40 -9.92
CA GLU A 603 -9.73 -25.27 -10.86
C GLU A 603 -9.88 -24.05 -11.80
N GLY A 604 -11.02 -23.38 -11.77
CA GLY A 604 -11.29 -22.18 -12.56
C GLY A 604 -11.91 -22.43 -13.93
N ASN A 605 -12.25 -23.68 -14.27
CA ASN A 605 -13.01 -23.99 -15.48
C ASN A 605 -14.43 -23.46 -15.38
N LYS A 606 -15.02 -23.05 -16.52
CA LYS A 606 -16.33 -22.41 -16.54
C LYS A 606 -17.20 -22.97 -17.67
N TRP A 607 -18.43 -23.31 -17.32
CA TRP A 607 -19.46 -23.78 -18.28
C TRP A 607 -20.62 -22.80 -18.28
N ALA A 608 -20.88 -22.19 -19.44
CA ALA A 608 -22.05 -21.34 -19.60
C ALA A 608 -23.32 -22.20 -19.54
N ILE A 609 -24.25 -21.82 -18.69
CA ILE A 609 -25.55 -22.51 -18.54
C ILE A 609 -26.71 -21.77 -19.18
N GLY A 610 -26.59 -20.46 -19.42
CA GLY A 610 -27.57 -19.69 -20.15
C GLY A 610 -27.49 -18.21 -19.93
N GLN A 611 -28.12 -17.46 -20.84
CA GLN A 611 -28.31 -16.02 -20.73
C GLN A 611 -29.45 -15.74 -19.74
N ILE A 612 -29.23 -14.81 -18.83
CA ILE A 612 -30.23 -14.34 -17.89
C ILE A 612 -31.07 -13.23 -18.51
N GLU A 613 -30.44 -12.18 -19.00
CA GLU A 613 -31.11 -11.01 -19.62
C GLU A 613 -30.13 -10.22 -20.47
N ALA A 614 -30.60 -9.59 -21.53
CA ALA A 614 -29.88 -8.58 -22.28
C ALA A 614 -30.22 -7.19 -21.73
N PHE A 615 -29.24 -6.31 -21.71
CA PHE A 615 -29.36 -4.96 -21.16
C PHE A 615 -28.87 -3.90 -22.13
N SER A 616 -29.46 -2.73 -22.01
CA SER A 616 -28.93 -1.49 -22.54
C SER A 616 -28.76 -0.47 -21.44
N ASP A 617 -27.69 0.35 -21.54
CA ASP A 617 -27.48 1.51 -20.67
C ASP A 617 -27.25 1.19 -19.18
N ILE A 618 -26.50 0.11 -18.86
CA ILE A 618 -26.04 -0.09 -17.48
C ILE A 618 -24.86 0.84 -17.22
N GLN A 619 -25.15 1.99 -16.60
CA GLN A 619 -24.17 3.02 -16.30
C GLN A 619 -23.15 2.56 -15.23
N PRO A 620 -21.89 3.05 -15.25
CA PRO A 620 -20.98 2.93 -14.13
C PRO A 620 -21.60 3.34 -12.81
N MET A 621 -21.31 2.62 -11.74
CA MET A 621 -21.95 2.76 -10.43
C MET A 621 -21.91 4.20 -9.87
N ILE A 622 -20.84 4.96 -10.14
CA ILE A 622 -20.69 6.35 -9.67
C ILE A 622 -21.70 7.30 -10.35
N LEU A 623 -22.03 7.05 -11.60
CA LEU A 623 -22.98 7.88 -12.34
C LEU A 623 -24.43 7.55 -11.96
N LYS A 624 -24.70 6.29 -11.62
CA LYS A 624 -26.03 5.81 -11.32
C LYS A 624 -26.01 4.65 -10.32
N SER A 625 -26.26 4.94 -9.06
CA SER A 625 -26.23 3.98 -7.96
C SER A 625 -27.41 2.99 -7.99
N TYR A 626 -27.65 2.33 -9.10
CA TYR A 626 -28.65 1.27 -9.18
C TYR A 626 -28.00 -0.12 -9.11
N SER A 627 -28.60 -0.97 -8.29
CA SER A 627 -28.32 -2.39 -8.30
C SER A 627 -29.52 -3.12 -8.95
N TYR A 628 -29.20 -4.17 -9.67
CA TYR A 628 -30.17 -4.96 -10.41
C TYR A 628 -30.26 -6.36 -9.84
N THR A 629 -31.47 -6.86 -9.59
CA THR A 629 -31.70 -8.29 -9.32
C THR A 629 -32.43 -8.89 -10.50
N ARG A 630 -31.90 -10.00 -11.02
CA ARG A 630 -32.47 -10.68 -12.19
C ARG A 630 -32.50 -12.18 -11.97
N LYS A 631 -33.51 -12.79 -12.56
CA LYS A 631 -33.65 -14.26 -12.54
C LYS A 631 -34.11 -14.80 -13.88
N ALA A 632 -33.66 -15.99 -14.20
CA ALA A 632 -34.10 -16.72 -15.37
C ALA A 632 -34.12 -18.24 -15.11
N SER A 633 -34.99 -18.94 -15.84
CA SER A 633 -34.99 -20.40 -15.85
C SER A 633 -34.07 -20.89 -16.98
N MET A 634 -33.24 -21.86 -16.67
CA MET A 634 -32.29 -22.42 -17.63
C MET A 634 -32.08 -23.91 -17.40
N THR A 635 -31.61 -24.61 -18.42
CA THR A 635 -31.37 -26.04 -18.37
C THR A 635 -29.89 -26.32 -18.22
N ILE A 636 -29.50 -27.23 -17.31
CA ILE A 636 -28.09 -27.63 -17.12
C ILE A 636 -27.61 -28.33 -18.40
N PRO A 637 -26.59 -27.82 -19.13
CA PRO A 637 -26.12 -28.41 -20.37
C PRO A 637 -25.46 -29.76 -20.18
N ALA A 638 -25.61 -30.63 -21.19
CA ALA A 638 -24.98 -31.97 -21.20
C ALA A 638 -23.42 -31.90 -21.23
N SER A 639 -22.85 -30.75 -21.57
CA SER A 639 -21.40 -30.50 -21.56
C SER A 639 -20.81 -30.32 -20.17
N VAL A 640 -21.63 -30.13 -19.13
CA VAL A 640 -21.16 -29.94 -17.74
C VAL A 640 -20.80 -31.31 -17.17
N PRO A 641 -19.56 -31.57 -16.76
CA PRO A 641 -19.18 -32.83 -16.11
C PRO A 641 -19.90 -33.03 -14.77
N SER A 642 -19.89 -34.24 -14.23
CA SER A 642 -20.30 -34.47 -12.83
C SER A 642 -19.31 -33.79 -11.90
N GLY A 643 -19.82 -33.08 -10.90
CA GLY A 643 -18.95 -32.37 -9.97
C GLY A 643 -19.69 -31.36 -9.10
N LYS A 644 -18.93 -30.70 -8.23
CA LYS A 644 -19.39 -29.58 -7.40
C LYS A 644 -18.95 -28.29 -8.03
N TYR A 645 -19.87 -27.33 -8.13
CA TYR A 645 -19.66 -26.07 -8.81
C TYR A 645 -20.15 -24.88 -8.00
N HIS A 646 -19.53 -23.71 -8.26
CA HIS A 646 -20.06 -22.42 -7.85
C HIS A 646 -20.86 -21.81 -9.00
N LEU A 647 -22.08 -21.38 -8.72
CA LEU A 647 -22.91 -20.65 -9.67
C LEU A 647 -22.44 -19.19 -9.69
N ILE A 648 -21.85 -18.76 -10.80
CA ILE A 648 -21.34 -17.38 -10.98
C ILE A 648 -22.08 -16.67 -12.11
N ALA A 649 -22.09 -15.34 -12.05
CA ALA A 649 -22.60 -14.50 -13.12
C ALA A 649 -21.48 -13.73 -13.80
N ARG A 650 -21.56 -13.58 -15.13
CA ARG A 650 -20.64 -12.75 -15.91
C ARG A 650 -21.43 -12.00 -16.97
N ILE A 651 -20.88 -10.89 -17.45
CA ILE A 651 -21.52 -10.05 -18.47
C ILE A 651 -20.59 -9.86 -19.65
N CYS A 652 -21.15 -9.73 -20.87
CA CYS A 652 -20.43 -9.37 -22.08
C CYS A 652 -21.04 -8.11 -22.69
N GLN A 653 -20.29 -7.43 -23.59
CA GLN A 653 -20.80 -6.36 -24.45
C GLN A 653 -21.46 -6.93 -25.71
N ASP A 654 -22.46 -6.24 -26.26
CA ASP A 654 -23.07 -6.58 -27.55
C ASP A 654 -22.06 -6.46 -28.71
N THR A 655 -21.09 -5.56 -28.56
CA THR A 655 -20.00 -5.36 -29.54
C THR A 655 -19.00 -6.52 -29.57
N ASP A 656 -18.87 -7.25 -28.44
CA ASP A 656 -18.05 -8.45 -28.33
C ASP A 656 -18.72 -9.51 -27.42
N PRO A 657 -19.74 -10.22 -27.92
CA PRO A 657 -20.55 -11.13 -27.09
C PRO A 657 -19.84 -12.42 -26.67
N LYS A 658 -18.59 -12.61 -27.05
CA LYS A 658 -17.78 -13.77 -26.68
C LYS A 658 -16.82 -13.47 -25.53
N VAL A 659 -16.57 -12.18 -25.25
CA VAL A 659 -15.67 -11.75 -24.19
C VAL A 659 -16.48 -11.43 -22.94
N PHE A 660 -16.35 -12.28 -21.92
CA PHE A 660 -16.97 -12.13 -20.61
C PHE A 660 -15.96 -11.60 -19.61
N GLY A 661 -16.20 -10.39 -19.12
CA GLY A 661 -15.34 -9.75 -18.14
C GLY A 661 -15.33 -10.45 -16.76
N LYS A 662 -14.50 -9.96 -15.85
CA LYS A 662 -14.42 -10.46 -14.45
C LYS A 662 -15.71 -10.15 -13.69
N ALA A 663 -15.98 -10.90 -12.63
CA ALA A 663 -17.10 -10.66 -11.74
C ALA A 663 -16.71 -10.99 -10.29
N PHE A 664 -17.18 -10.18 -9.35
CA PHE A 664 -16.81 -10.29 -7.94
C PHE A 664 -18.04 -10.47 -7.05
N SER A 665 -18.01 -11.50 -6.21
CA SER A 665 -19.04 -11.79 -5.20
C SER A 665 -18.50 -12.71 -4.12
N LEU A 666 -18.90 -12.48 -2.87
CA LEU A 666 -18.57 -13.34 -1.72
C LEU A 666 -19.59 -14.48 -1.49
N ALA A 667 -20.70 -14.48 -2.19
CA ALA A 667 -21.82 -15.40 -1.93
C ALA A 667 -22.34 -16.03 -3.24
N ASN A 668 -21.68 -17.11 -3.67
CA ASN A 668 -22.10 -17.88 -4.83
C ASN A 668 -22.79 -19.17 -4.36
N ALA A 669 -23.97 -19.48 -4.93
CA ALA A 669 -24.65 -20.75 -4.67
C ALA A 669 -23.79 -21.93 -5.12
N THR A 670 -23.81 -23.00 -4.38
CA THR A 670 -23.20 -24.27 -4.73
C THR A 670 -24.21 -25.13 -5.50
N ILE A 671 -23.76 -25.80 -6.58
CA ILE A 671 -24.56 -26.72 -7.37
C ILE A 671 -23.77 -28.02 -7.57
N ASN A 672 -24.37 -29.13 -7.20
CA ASN A 672 -23.84 -30.46 -7.42
C ASN A 672 -24.46 -31.03 -8.71
N VAL A 673 -23.66 -31.25 -9.72
CA VAL A 673 -24.14 -31.78 -11.02
C VAL A 673 -23.85 -33.26 -11.14
N SER A 674 -24.88 -34.04 -11.48
CA SER A 674 -24.77 -35.41 -11.89
C SER A 674 -24.89 -35.49 -13.42
N ASN A 675 -23.88 -36.04 -14.07
CA ASN A 675 -23.91 -36.30 -15.52
C ASN A 675 -23.81 -37.80 -15.78
N PRO A 676 -24.94 -38.53 -15.81
CA PRO A 676 -24.93 -40.00 -15.97
C PRO A 676 -24.44 -40.45 -17.34
N THR A 677 -24.28 -39.52 -18.32
CA THR A 677 -23.71 -39.83 -19.62
C THR A 677 -22.19 -39.78 -19.64
N GLY A 678 -21.57 -39.29 -18.59
CA GLY A 678 -20.12 -39.41 -18.36
C GLY A 678 -19.79 -40.85 -17.98
N ILE A 679 -18.82 -41.47 -18.65
CA ILE A 679 -18.30 -42.79 -18.31
C ILE A 679 -17.79 -42.69 -16.84
N SER A 680 -18.58 -43.21 -15.87
CA SER A 680 -18.07 -43.42 -14.52
C SER A 680 -16.83 -44.33 -14.61
N GLN A 681 -15.77 -43.98 -13.90
CA GLN A 681 -14.53 -44.76 -13.81
C GLN A 681 -14.88 -46.27 -13.72
N ILE A 682 -14.44 -47.02 -14.70
CA ILE A 682 -14.49 -48.44 -14.62
C ILE A 682 -13.42 -48.84 -13.61
N THR A 683 -13.84 -49.18 -12.39
CA THR A 683 -12.95 -49.80 -11.40
C THR A 683 -12.51 -51.17 -11.98
N ASP A 684 -11.21 -51.34 -12.08
CA ASP A 684 -10.57 -52.58 -12.49
C ASP A 684 -10.68 -53.62 -11.38
N ASP A 685 -11.80 -54.32 -11.35
CA ASP A 685 -11.94 -55.53 -10.50
C ASP A 685 -11.24 -56.68 -11.27
N GLY A 686 -9.95 -56.85 -10.97
CA GLY A 686 -9.05 -57.82 -11.58
C GLY A 686 -9.61 -59.24 -11.63
N ASN A 687 -10.38 -59.55 -12.67
CA ASN A 687 -10.67 -60.91 -13.10
C ASN A 687 -10.44 -61.05 -14.61
N GLU A 688 -9.34 -61.70 -14.97
CA GLU A 688 -9.07 -62.19 -16.33
C GLU A 688 -10.11 -63.28 -16.68
N ALA A 689 -10.97 -62.98 -17.66
CA ALA A 689 -11.64 -64.03 -18.42
C ALA A 689 -12.19 -63.48 -19.76
N ASP A 690 -11.77 -64.12 -20.82
CA ASP A 690 -12.30 -64.23 -22.19
C ASP A 690 -12.35 -63.01 -23.13
N ASP A 691 -11.54 -63.12 -24.20
CA ASP A 691 -11.27 -62.19 -25.28
C ASP A 691 -12.38 -62.12 -26.38
N ASN A 692 -13.64 -62.20 -26.02
CA ASN A 692 -14.77 -62.02 -26.95
C ASN A 692 -15.59 -60.75 -26.67
N GLY A 693 -14.93 -59.66 -26.24
CA GLY A 693 -15.60 -58.40 -25.93
C GLY A 693 -16.10 -57.64 -27.14
N GLU A 694 -17.38 -57.36 -27.19
CA GLU A 694 -18.01 -56.46 -28.16
C GLU A 694 -17.45 -55.02 -27.99
N ALA A 695 -17.22 -54.34 -29.14
CA ALA A 695 -16.71 -52.97 -29.19
C ALA A 695 -17.87 -52.00 -29.50
N TYR A 696 -17.86 -50.83 -28.87
CA TYR A 696 -18.88 -49.79 -29.03
C TYR A 696 -18.24 -48.44 -29.34
N ASP A 697 -18.90 -47.61 -30.15
CA ASP A 697 -18.53 -46.18 -30.30
C ASP A 697 -18.97 -45.36 -29.09
N LEU A 698 -18.58 -44.06 -29.04
CA LEU A 698 -18.96 -43.16 -27.96
C LEU A 698 -20.47 -42.90 -27.83
N ASN A 699 -21.27 -43.31 -28.84
CA ASN A 699 -22.73 -43.23 -28.81
C ASN A 699 -23.38 -44.54 -28.39
N GLY A 700 -22.60 -45.53 -27.91
CA GLY A 700 -23.08 -46.81 -27.47
C GLY A 700 -23.49 -47.75 -28.60
N ARG A 701 -23.08 -47.49 -29.85
CA ARG A 701 -23.37 -48.36 -30.99
C ARG A 701 -22.29 -49.40 -31.12
N LYS A 702 -22.68 -50.66 -31.30
CA LYS A 702 -21.77 -51.76 -31.53
C LYS A 702 -21.01 -51.54 -32.86
N VAL A 703 -19.67 -51.53 -32.78
CA VAL A 703 -18.79 -51.30 -33.92
C VAL A 703 -17.84 -52.51 -34.11
N ASN A 704 -17.31 -52.70 -35.30
CA ASN A 704 -16.29 -53.73 -35.56
C ASN A 704 -14.89 -53.21 -35.15
N ALA A 705 -13.94 -54.10 -35.03
CA ALA A 705 -12.56 -53.83 -34.65
C ALA A 705 -11.79 -52.88 -35.59
N ALA A 706 -12.30 -52.57 -36.74
CA ALA A 706 -11.70 -51.70 -37.76
C ALA A 706 -12.38 -50.33 -37.84
N HIS A 707 -13.25 -49.99 -36.87
CA HIS A 707 -13.91 -48.67 -36.81
C HIS A 707 -12.90 -47.56 -36.52
N GLU A 708 -12.81 -46.57 -37.43
CA GLU A 708 -11.98 -45.37 -37.19
C GLU A 708 -12.62 -44.48 -36.13
N GLY A 709 -11.83 -44.06 -35.15
CA GLY A 709 -12.27 -43.19 -34.07
C GLY A 709 -12.11 -43.86 -32.69
N VAL A 710 -12.83 -43.32 -31.71
CA VAL A 710 -12.78 -43.80 -30.30
C VAL A 710 -13.66 -45.03 -30.16
N VAL A 711 -13.06 -46.16 -29.80
CA VAL A 711 -13.74 -47.45 -29.58
C VAL A 711 -13.60 -47.83 -28.10
N VAL A 712 -14.73 -48.16 -27.49
CA VAL A 712 -14.79 -48.69 -26.11
C VAL A 712 -14.97 -50.22 -26.20
N LYS A 713 -13.97 -50.96 -25.75
CA LYS A 713 -14.01 -52.41 -25.67
C LYS A 713 -13.66 -52.80 -24.24
N LYS A 714 -14.60 -53.40 -23.52
CA LYS A 714 -14.43 -53.90 -22.15
C LYS A 714 -13.40 -53.09 -21.34
N ASN A 715 -13.61 -52.19 -20.62
CA ASN A 715 -12.68 -51.39 -19.78
C ASN A 715 -11.47 -50.74 -20.48
N LYS A 716 -11.41 -50.73 -21.82
CA LYS A 716 -10.30 -50.12 -22.55
C LYS A 716 -10.83 -49.18 -23.65
N ILE A 717 -10.39 -47.94 -23.62
CA ILE A 717 -10.65 -46.97 -24.69
C ILE A 717 -9.47 -47.02 -25.65
N THR A 718 -9.75 -47.26 -26.92
CA THR A 718 -8.74 -47.28 -27.97
C THR A 718 -9.11 -46.25 -29.05
N ILE A 719 -8.15 -45.50 -29.52
CA ILE A 719 -8.33 -44.59 -30.66
C ILE A 719 -7.74 -45.29 -31.85
N ASN A 720 -8.59 -45.74 -32.76
CA ASN A 720 -8.17 -46.27 -34.05
C ASN A 720 -8.04 -45.10 -35.03
N LYS A 721 -6.85 -44.97 -35.61
CA LYS A 721 -6.54 -43.94 -36.61
C LYS A 721 -6.88 -44.46 -38.01
#